data_bd46817b1920544e2bc4cf7987adc31e
#
_entry.id   bd46817b1920544e2bc4cf7987adc31e
#
_cell.length_a   1.000
_cell.length_b   1.000
_cell.length_c   1.000
_cell.angle_alpha   90.00
_cell.angle_beta   90.00
_cell.angle_gamma   90.00
#
_symmetry.space_group_name_H-M   'P 1'
#
loop_
_entity.id
_entity.type
_entity.pdbx_description
1 polymer ?
#
loop_
_entity_poly.entity_id
_entity_poly.type
_entity_poly.pdbx_seq_one_letter_code
_entity_poly.pdbx_strand_id
1 'polypeptide(L)'
;MRALKHTTISLFILTALSGSALANQHAHKSKTETPPQINLAEEQAKWTQQQHAHELKLIEQRATFLQLESLLKSAVKNNHVSDNAKLFLGLIDSLKGYPLQADAMAAYLDARVKTVNRDTAREEVNALRTDIEQFIQQHASHFLRGKLEQSIFTLFTNAEDTQALAKLTPNNLETQIAVLTAKYQIETANTSQTAENQSNDKNKSAILSEYEQLWLNNAELPNDAQLWAAWYSQGGRTEEKLYQKAEMLFSKNDAKGLEILAKELEKVEGAKENAQVNIDLALYLDLLKNPANLKTLAESLPLMDGNTNKIIHKFAVVLGFARYLRTIPENMNEPTFTLYEQWAKNWQLNETELRDWKIAFISRFFDNESPNFVQWRDQELLKLNADNLIERRLRTAIWQKTDLLAWLNALSDEAKQKQEWRYWMAKTTAQASDKDAKQRLEALSKERGFYPMLAAVKLGHSYKLEMPKIPQESNIQEKYATELAEIAELRQLDRLGATKQRWRSLLEKLPQEKQLALSQYANEQNWFELGVDGSIIAKAWDYIDLRLPNAYSQYFDIALSNVNLSATEPQAIVDNRVTKTFAMAIARQESAWNPMAQSSANARGLMQLLPSTAQKTAENQQLPYNGELDLFKPLNNILLGTAHLNELNAKYPNNRILIASAYNAGASRVEKWLARANGKLAMDEFIASIPFFETRGYVQNVLTYDFYYQNLQNEEKLQTFSKEEYDRLY
;
A
#
# COMPACT_ATOMS: atom_id res chain seq x y z
N MET A 1 -38.83 -0.86 -5.74
CA MET A 1 -39.18 -0.11 -4.52
C MET A 1 -38.05 -0.33 -3.53
N ARG A 2 -37.03 0.56 -3.52
CA ARG A 2 -35.92 0.52 -2.57
C ARG A 2 -36.23 1.53 -1.47
N ALA A 3 -36.27 1.01 -0.24
CA ALA A 3 -36.57 1.79 0.96
C ALA A 3 -35.47 2.83 1.21
N LEU A 4 -35.90 4.08 1.38
CA LEU A 4 -35.06 5.18 1.87
C LEU A 4 -34.49 4.81 3.23
N LYS A 5 -33.17 4.75 3.33
CA LYS A 5 -32.48 4.77 4.62
C LYS A 5 -32.32 6.23 5.07
N HIS A 6 -33.06 6.61 6.08
CA HIS A 6 -32.88 7.83 6.81
C HIS A 6 -31.49 7.82 7.46
N THR A 7 -30.61 8.69 7.00
CA THR A 7 -29.39 9.02 7.74
C THR A 7 -29.73 10.18 8.67
N THR A 8 -29.86 9.86 9.94
CA THR A 8 -30.07 10.84 11.00
C THR A 8 -28.77 11.64 11.17
N ILE A 9 -28.73 12.84 10.62
CA ILE A 9 -27.69 13.83 10.95
C ILE A 9 -28.15 14.48 12.25
N SER A 10 -27.57 14.05 13.37
CA SER A 10 -27.82 14.61 14.69
C SER A 10 -27.15 15.97 14.82
N LEU A 11 -27.95 16.95 14.99
CA LEU A 11 -27.99 18.06 15.92
C LEU A 11 -26.70 18.32 16.74
N PHE A 12 -25.80 19.15 16.20
CA PHE A 12 -24.78 19.85 16.96
C PHE A 12 -24.62 21.29 16.47
N ILE A 13 -25.66 22.11 16.67
CA ILE A 13 -25.55 23.59 16.72
C ILE A 13 -26.54 24.08 17.79
N LEU A 14 -26.17 23.94 19.04
CA LEU A 14 -26.87 24.62 20.13
C LEU A 14 -25.99 24.70 21.40
N THR A 15 -24.82 25.32 21.32
CA THR A 15 -24.09 25.80 22.53
C THR A 15 -23.13 26.93 22.19
N ALA A 16 -23.62 27.98 21.58
CA ALA A 16 -22.83 29.21 21.45
C ALA A 16 -23.67 30.49 21.66
N LEU A 17 -24.62 30.47 22.58
CA LEU A 17 -25.32 31.69 23.03
C LEU A 17 -25.79 31.54 24.48
N SER A 18 -24.84 31.35 25.41
CA SER A 18 -25.10 31.61 26.82
C SER A 18 -23.77 31.96 27.51
N GLY A 19 -23.48 33.24 27.57
CA GLY A 19 -22.32 33.71 28.36
C GLY A 19 -22.04 35.17 28.12
N SER A 20 -22.78 36.00 28.81
CA SER A 20 -22.33 37.26 29.44
C SER A 20 -23.43 38.33 29.45
N ALA A 21 -24.18 38.31 30.50
CA ALA A 21 -24.91 39.47 30.95
C ALA A 21 -24.51 39.75 32.40
N LEU A 22 -23.59 40.68 32.61
CA LEU A 22 -23.43 41.36 33.89
C LEU A 22 -22.89 42.77 33.64
N ALA A 23 -23.80 43.72 33.93
CA ALA A 23 -23.64 45.06 34.48
C ALA A 23 -22.84 46.10 33.67
N ASN A 24 -23.54 47.12 33.20
CA ASN A 24 -23.46 48.41 33.92
C ASN A 24 -24.58 49.35 33.49
N GLN A 25 -25.26 49.91 34.50
CA GLN A 25 -26.23 51.02 34.43
C GLN A 25 -25.51 52.32 34.03
N HIS A 26 -25.95 52.90 32.90
CA HIS A 26 -26.10 54.39 32.86
C HIS A 26 -27.16 54.72 31.80
N ALA A 27 -28.13 55.44 32.22
CA ALA A 27 -29.31 55.86 31.49
C ALA A 27 -28.98 56.89 30.41
N HIS A 28 -29.36 56.59 29.13
CA HIS A 28 -29.77 57.62 28.19
C HIS A 28 -30.94 57.09 27.36
N LYS A 29 -32.06 57.84 27.43
CA LYS A 29 -33.28 57.60 26.64
C LYS A 29 -32.95 57.71 25.14
N SER A 30 -32.98 56.56 24.37
CA SER A 30 -33.19 56.57 22.96
C SER A 30 -34.27 55.53 22.64
N LYS A 31 -35.12 55.80 21.67
CA LYS A 31 -36.22 54.96 21.22
C LYS A 31 -35.70 53.57 20.91
N THR A 32 -36.14 52.59 21.67
CA THR A 32 -35.88 51.16 21.40
C THR A 32 -36.82 50.68 20.31
N GLU A 33 -36.28 50.52 19.11
CA GLU A 33 -36.85 49.57 18.16
C GLU A 33 -36.53 48.16 18.72
N THR A 34 -37.55 47.41 19.06
CA THR A 34 -37.46 46.00 19.46
C THR A 34 -36.81 45.21 18.31
N PRO A 35 -35.70 44.47 18.53
CA PRO A 35 -35.15 43.64 17.47
C PRO A 35 -36.21 42.64 17.03
N PRO A 36 -36.31 42.31 15.73
CA PRO A 36 -37.30 41.36 15.24
C PRO A 36 -37.10 40.02 15.98
N GLN A 37 -38.16 39.53 16.63
CA GLN A 37 -38.18 38.20 17.24
C GLN A 37 -38.00 37.20 16.12
N ILE A 38 -36.84 36.56 16.05
CA ILE A 38 -36.55 35.44 15.13
C ILE A 38 -37.40 34.26 15.59
N ASN A 39 -38.36 33.86 14.79
CA ASN A 39 -39.14 32.65 15.02
C ASN A 39 -38.28 31.42 14.69
N LEU A 40 -37.63 30.88 15.69
CA LEU A 40 -36.73 29.72 15.58
C LEU A 40 -37.37 28.52 14.83
N ALA A 41 -38.67 28.27 15.02
CA ALA A 41 -39.37 27.19 14.35
C ALA A 41 -39.53 27.45 12.85
N GLU A 42 -39.76 28.68 12.46
CA GLU A 42 -39.89 29.10 11.05
C GLU A 42 -38.53 29.08 10.34
N GLU A 43 -37.48 29.52 11.00
CA GLU A 43 -36.10 29.41 10.48
C GLU A 43 -35.65 27.96 10.34
N GLN A 44 -35.99 27.09 11.29
CA GLN A 44 -35.70 25.67 11.22
C GLN A 44 -36.46 24.98 10.12
N ALA A 45 -37.73 25.35 9.88
CA ALA A 45 -38.52 24.83 8.74
C ALA A 45 -37.94 25.28 7.40
N LYS A 46 -37.56 26.55 7.26
CA LYS A 46 -36.89 27.08 6.05
C LYS A 46 -35.56 26.37 5.80
N TRP A 47 -34.76 26.17 6.84
CA TRP A 47 -33.48 25.46 6.73
C TRP A 47 -33.69 24.02 6.27
N THR A 48 -34.63 23.28 6.84
CA THR A 48 -34.98 21.91 6.45
C THR A 48 -35.43 21.83 4.99
N GLN A 49 -36.27 22.78 4.57
CA GLN A 49 -36.74 22.86 3.19
C GLN A 49 -35.59 23.16 2.21
N GLN A 50 -34.68 24.05 2.57
CA GLN A 50 -33.48 24.36 1.76
C GLN A 50 -32.53 23.14 1.65
N GLN A 51 -32.32 22.41 2.72
CA GLN A 51 -31.51 21.18 2.73
C GLN A 51 -32.13 20.12 1.80
N HIS A 52 -33.44 19.90 1.90
CA HIS A 52 -34.14 18.94 1.04
C HIS A 52 -34.07 19.34 -0.44
N ALA A 53 -34.27 20.63 -0.76
CA ALA A 53 -34.13 21.14 -2.11
C ALA A 53 -32.72 20.99 -2.67
N HIS A 54 -31.69 21.21 -1.82
CA HIS A 54 -30.29 21.00 -2.17
C HIS A 54 -29.99 19.52 -2.47
N GLU A 55 -30.50 18.61 -1.64
CA GLU A 55 -30.33 17.16 -1.83
C GLU A 55 -30.98 16.67 -3.12
N LEU A 56 -32.21 17.12 -3.42
CA LEU A 56 -32.88 16.80 -4.70
C LEU A 56 -32.09 17.30 -5.91
N LYS A 57 -31.55 18.50 -5.82
CA LYS A 57 -30.69 19.06 -6.88
C LYS A 57 -29.44 18.22 -7.10
N LEU A 58 -28.77 17.77 -6.01
CA LEU A 58 -27.60 16.90 -6.12
C LEU A 58 -27.94 15.54 -6.77
N ILE A 59 -29.11 14.97 -6.49
CA ILE A 59 -29.57 13.71 -7.12
C ILE A 59 -29.73 13.90 -8.63
N GLU A 60 -30.37 15.00 -9.08
CA GLU A 60 -30.53 15.31 -10.49
C GLU A 60 -29.20 15.56 -11.20
N GLN A 61 -28.30 16.33 -10.56
CA GLN A 61 -26.99 16.63 -11.10
C GLN A 61 -26.10 15.37 -11.17
N ARG A 62 -26.20 14.46 -10.20
CA ARG A 62 -25.54 13.15 -10.24
C ARG A 62 -25.98 12.31 -11.43
N ALA A 63 -27.29 12.27 -11.70
CA ALA A 63 -27.82 11.56 -12.88
C ALA A 63 -27.27 12.17 -14.18
N THR A 64 -27.28 13.52 -14.30
CA THR A 64 -26.71 14.25 -15.44
C THR A 64 -25.22 13.96 -15.63
N PHE A 65 -24.43 13.93 -14.54
CA PHE A 65 -23.01 13.60 -14.56
C PHE A 65 -22.76 12.19 -15.12
N LEU A 66 -23.49 11.19 -14.64
CA LEU A 66 -23.39 9.81 -15.12
C LEU A 66 -23.82 9.67 -16.60
N GLN A 67 -24.87 10.42 -17.00
CA GLN A 67 -25.29 10.46 -18.37
C GLN A 67 -24.23 11.08 -19.30
N LEU A 68 -23.61 12.19 -18.88
CA LEU A 68 -22.51 12.84 -19.61
C LEU A 68 -21.35 11.88 -19.84
N GLU A 69 -20.91 11.18 -18.81
CA GLU A 69 -19.80 10.20 -18.92
C GLU A 69 -20.13 9.08 -19.93
N SER A 70 -21.36 8.56 -19.88
CA SER A 70 -21.81 7.52 -20.80
C SER A 70 -21.85 8.03 -22.26
N LEU A 71 -22.34 9.24 -22.47
CA LEU A 71 -22.39 9.87 -23.80
C LEU A 71 -20.99 10.19 -24.32
N LEU A 72 -20.07 10.72 -23.48
CA LEU A 72 -18.69 10.98 -23.88
C LEU A 72 -17.98 9.70 -24.30
N LYS A 73 -18.16 8.60 -23.54
CA LYS A 73 -17.57 7.30 -23.87
C LYS A 73 -18.05 6.79 -25.24
N SER A 74 -19.34 6.95 -25.55
CA SER A 74 -19.89 6.59 -26.83
C SER A 74 -19.37 7.50 -27.95
N ALA A 75 -19.31 8.82 -27.73
CA ALA A 75 -18.84 9.78 -28.71
C ALA A 75 -17.36 9.60 -29.06
N VAL A 76 -16.50 9.28 -28.09
CA VAL A 76 -15.08 8.94 -28.35
C VAL A 76 -14.97 7.69 -29.22
N LYS A 77 -15.77 6.65 -28.93
CA LYS A 77 -15.74 5.40 -29.72
C LYS A 77 -16.15 5.64 -31.18
N ASN A 78 -17.07 6.57 -31.43
CA ASN A 78 -17.62 6.88 -32.75
C ASN A 78 -16.95 8.09 -33.42
N ASN A 79 -15.95 8.72 -32.79
CA ASN A 79 -15.26 9.94 -33.25
C ASN A 79 -16.19 11.16 -33.46
N HIS A 80 -17.21 11.31 -32.61
CA HIS A 80 -18.22 12.39 -32.71
C HIS A 80 -18.21 13.38 -31.55
N VAL A 81 -17.05 13.56 -30.86
CA VAL A 81 -16.97 14.47 -29.72
C VAL A 81 -17.10 15.92 -30.13
N SER A 82 -16.41 16.35 -31.20
CA SER A 82 -16.46 17.72 -31.70
C SER A 82 -17.85 18.05 -32.29
N ASP A 83 -18.49 17.12 -33.00
CA ASP A 83 -19.84 17.28 -33.57
C ASP A 83 -20.91 17.56 -32.49
N ASN A 84 -20.74 16.97 -31.30
CA ASN A 84 -21.66 17.09 -30.19
C ASN A 84 -21.20 18.08 -29.12
N ALA A 85 -20.23 18.94 -29.40
CA ALA A 85 -19.63 19.86 -28.41
C ALA A 85 -20.68 20.72 -27.70
N LYS A 86 -21.69 21.26 -28.44
CA LYS A 86 -22.76 22.08 -27.87
C LYS A 86 -23.61 21.31 -26.87
N LEU A 87 -23.88 20.03 -27.12
CA LEU A 87 -24.61 19.16 -26.21
C LEU A 87 -23.81 18.93 -24.91
N PHE A 88 -22.54 18.57 -25.03
CA PHE A 88 -21.70 18.29 -23.88
C PHE A 88 -21.49 19.54 -23.02
N LEU A 89 -21.20 20.68 -23.61
CA LEU A 89 -21.06 21.94 -22.88
C LEU A 89 -22.38 22.35 -22.19
N GLY A 90 -23.53 22.11 -22.82
CA GLY A 90 -24.84 22.35 -22.21
C GLY A 90 -25.08 21.44 -20.97
N LEU A 91 -24.71 20.17 -21.06
CA LEU A 91 -24.78 19.26 -19.91
C LEU A 91 -23.82 19.68 -18.78
N ILE A 92 -22.61 20.11 -19.11
CA ILE A 92 -21.62 20.59 -18.11
C ILE A 92 -22.11 21.89 -17.45
N ASP A 93 -22.73 22.78 -18.19
CA ASP A 93 -23.31 24.02 -17.63
C ASP A 93 -24.50 23.72 -16.68
N SER A 94 -25.32 22.71 -16.98
CA SER A 94 -26.38 22.24 -16.06
C SER A 94 -25.83 21.67 -14.75
N LEU A 95 -24.57 21.26 -14.71
CA LEU A 95 -23.87 20.83 -13.51
C LEU A 95 -23.32 21.98 -12.66
N LYS A 96 -23.68 23.25 -12.97
CA LYS A 96 -23.21 24.41 -12.20
C LYS A 96 -23.48 24.25 -10.68
N GLY A 97 -22.39 24.28 -9.89
CA GLY A 97 -22.44 24.08 -8.45
C GLY A 97 -22.48 22.62 -8.01
N TYR A 98 -22.38 21.66 -8.92
CA TYR A 98 -22.18 20.26 -8.60
C TYR A 98 -20.70 20.01 -8.23
N PRO A 99 -20.40 19.23 -7.16
CA PRO A 99 -19.02 19.05 -6.70
C PRO A 99 -18.07 18.54 -7.79
N LEU A 100 -18.52 17.66 -8.69
CA LEU A 100 -17.71 17.09 -9.76
C LEU A 100 -17.87 17.79 -11.12
N GLN A 101 -18.31 19.06 -11.15
CA GLN A 101 -18.43 19.83 -12.40
C GLN A 101 -17.06 19.97 -13.09
N ALA A 102 -16.00 20.21 -12.34
CA ALA A 102 -14.64 20.27 -12.89
C ALA A 102 -14.20 18.92 -13.47
N ASP A 103 -14.56 17.81 -12.83
CA ASP A 103 -14.32 16.46 -13.35
C ASP A 103 -15.07 16.23 -14.68
N ALA A 104 -16.29 16.72 -14.80
CA ALA A 104 -17.07 16.67 -16.05
C ALA A 104 -16.39 17.44 -17.20
N MET A 105 -15.90 18.64 -16.93
CA MET A 105 -15.14 19.43 -17.91
C MET A 105 -13.82 18.75 -18.28
N ALA A 106 -13.07 18.26 -17.31
CA ALA A 106 -11.82 17.52 -17.56
C ALA A 106 -12.06 16.26 -18.40
N ALA A 107 -13.16 15.53 -18.16
CA ALA A 107 -13.54 14.36 -18.97
C ALA A 107 -13.88 14.74 -20.42
N TYR A 108 -14.55 15.87 -20.61
CA TYR A 108 -14.86 16.39 -21.94
C TYR A 108 -13.59 16.82 -22.71
N LEU A 109 -12.67 17.55 -22.06
CA LEU A 109 -11.39 17.94 -22.67
C LEU A 109 -10.55 16.73 -23.05
N ASP A 110 -10.44 15.74 -22.17
CA ASP A 110 -9.75 14.47 -22.42
C ASP A 110 -10.39 13.69 -23.60
N ALA A 111 -11.73 13.71 -23.69
CA ALA A 111 -12.45 13.09 -24.78
C ALA A 111 -12.16 13.79 -26.13
N ARG A 112 -12.12 15.13 -26.16
CA ARG A 112 -11.70 15.91 -27.34
C ARG A 112 -10.30 15.55 -27.80
N VAL A 113 -9.34 15.49 -26.87
CA VAL A 113 -7.95 15.12 -27.18
C VAL A 113 -7.86 13.74 -27.86
N LYS A 114 -8.66 12.78 -27.40
CA LYS A 114 -8.69 11.41 -27.95
C LYS A 114 -9.23 11.33 -29.39
N THR A 115 -9.97 12.32 -29.84
CA THR A 115 -10.53 12.37 -31.19
C THR A 115 -9.71 13.23 -32.14
N VAL A 116 -8.68 13.92 -31.69
CA VAL A 116 -7.72 14.64 -32.53
C VAL A 116 -6.87 13.66 -33.33
N ASN A 117 -6.59 14.00 -34.58
CA ASN A 117 -5.68 13.28 -35.46
C ASN A 117 -4.93 14.29 -36.35
N ARG A 118 -4.04 13.81 -37.24
CA ARG A 118 -3.24 14.64 -38.15
C ARG A 118 -4.04 15.55 -39.08
N ASP A 119 -5.28 15.14 -39.39
CA ASP A 119 -6.15 15.89 -40.32
C ASP A 119 -6.96 16.96 -39.56
N THR A 120 -6.88 17.03 -38.23
CA THR A 120 -7.54 18.05 -37.41
C THR A 120 -6.93 19.41 -37.68
N ALA A 121 -7.80 20.42 -37.97
CA ALA A 121 -7.35 21.77 -38.24
C ALA A 121 -6.48 22.34 -37.13
N ARG A 122 -5.37 23.00 -37.48
CA ARG A 122 -4.40 23.55 -36.52
C ARG A 122 -5.03 24.58 -35.58
N GLU A 123 -6.03 25.32 -36.05
CA GLU A 123 -6.79 26.26 -35.23
C GLU A 123 -7.57 25.52 -34.13
N GLU A 124 -8.14 24.36 -34.43
CA GLU A 124 -8.87 23.53 -33.44
C GLU A 124 -7.90 22.94 -32.42
N VAL A 125 -6.75 22.44 -32.84
CA VAL A 125 -5.70 21.94 -31.94
C VAL A 125 -5.23 23.03 -30.97
N ASN A 126 -4.96 24.25 -31.47
CA ASN A 126 -4.56 25.38 -30.64
C ASN A 126 -5.67 25.84 -29.70
N ALA A 127 -6.93 25.86 -30.15
CA ALA A 127 -8.07 26.19 -29.31
C ALA A 127 -8.21 25.17 -28.16
N LEU A 128 -8.12 23.88 -28.46
CA LEU A 128 -8.20 22.82 -27.44
C LEU A 128 -7.04 22.89 -26.44
N ARG A 129 -5.84 23.17 -26.90
CA ARG A 129 -4.69 23.45 -26.00
C ARG A 129 -5.01 24.61 -25.06
N THR A 130 -5.51 25.72 -25.59
CA THR A 130 -5.88 26.91 -24.80
C THR A 130 -6.96 26.57 -23.78
N ASP A 131 -8.00 25.79 -24.15
CA ASP A 131 -9.04 25.33 -23.24
C ASP A 131 -8.47 24.50 -22.07
N ILE A 132 -7.52 23.59 -22.37
CA ILE A 132 -6.84 22.77 -21.37
C ILE A 132 -5.98 23.63 -20.45
N GLU A 133 -5.16 24.53 -20.99
CA GLU A 133 -4.31 25.44 -20.21
C GLU A 133 -5.13 26.36 -19.31
N GLN A 134 -6.25 26.88 -19.81
CA GLN A 134 -7.20 27.69 -19.04
C GLN A 134 -7.82 26.88 -17.89
N PHE A 135 -8.25 25.64 -18.16
CA PHE A 135 -8.73 24.76 -17.10
C PHE A 135 -7.67 24.52 -16.03
N ILE A 136 -6.43 24.20 -16.41
CA ILE A 136 -5.31 23.99 -15.49
C ILE A 136 -5.04 25.24 -14.65
N GLN A 137 -5.12 26.44 -15.24
CA GLN A 137 -4.93 27.68 -14.53
C GLN A 137 -6.07 27.97 -13.52
N GLN A 138 -7.32 27.77 -13.93
CA GLN A 138 -8.51 27.98 -13.09
C GLN A 138 -8.61 26.96 -11.96
N HIS A 139 -8.11 25.75 -12.18
CA HIS A 139 -8.17 24.61 -11.27
C HIS A 139 -6.77 24.11 -10.84
N ALA A 140 -5.87 25.04 -10.49
CA ALA A 140 -4.45 24.76 -10.23
C ALA A 140 -4.20 23.72 -9.12
N SER A 141 -5.09 23.62 -8.13
CA SER A 141 -5.04 22.64 -7.06
C SER A 141 -5.80 21.35 -7.35
N HIS A 142 -6.55 21.31 -8.47
CA HIS A 142 -7.42 20.19 -8.78
C HIS A 142 -6.64 18.90 -9.03
N PHE A 143 -7.19 17.78 -8.57
CA PHE A 143 -6.57 16.45 -8.69
C PHE A 143 -6.25 16.04 -10.15
N LEU A 144 -7.14 16.37 -11.09
CA LEU A 144 -7.00 15.99 -12.51
C LEU A 144 -6.02 16.86 -13.30
N ARG A 145 -5.42 17.88 -12.67
CA ARG A 145 -4.44 18.77 -13.33
C ARG A 145 -3.34 17.97 -14.04
N GLY A 146 -2.67 17.05 -13.31
CA GLY A 146 -1.58 16.25 -13.89
C GLY A 146 -2.02 15.37 -15.07
N LYS A 147 -3.25 14.85 -15.03
CA LYS A 147 -3.82 14.11 -16.15
C LYS A 147 -4.02 15.00 -17.38
N LEU A 148 -4.51 16.22 -17.18
CA LEU A 148 -4.72 17.17 -18.30
C LEU A 148 -3.39 17.74 -18.82
N GLU A 149 -2.39 17.94 -17.97
CA GLU A 149 -1.03 18.23 -18.42
C GLU A 149 -0.49 17.12 -19.33
N GLN A 150 -0.74 15.85 -18.98
CA GLN A 150 -0.43 14.70 -19.84
C GLN A 150 -1.24 14.73 -21.15
N SER A 151 -2.49 15.15 -21.11
CA SER A 151 -3.33 15.23 -22.31
C SER A 151 -2.79 16.24 -23.36
N ILE A 152 -2.00 17.26 -22.96
CA ILE A 152 -1.34 18.17 -23.89
C ILE A 152 -0.28 17.43 -24.73
N PHE A 153 0.47 16.49 -24.14
CA PHE A 153 1.41 15.66 -24.91
C PHE A 153 0.65 14.78 -25.91
N THR A 154 -0.44 14.14 -25.48
CA THR A 154 -1.29 13.32 -26.34
C THR A 154 -1.88 14.16 -27.49
N LEU A 155 -2.33 15.38 -27.21
CA LEU A 155 -2.86 16.32 -28.19
C LEU A 155 -1.88 16.57 -29.34
N PHE A 156 -0.64 16.97 -29.00
CA PHE A 156 0.36 17.27 -30.03
C PHE A 156 0.90 16.03 -30.72
N THR A 157 0.94 14.90 -30.02
CA THR A 157 1.30 13.60 -30.62
C THR A 157 0.25 13.19 -31.67
N ASN A 158 -1.04 13.28 -31.33
CA ASN A 158 -2.14 12.91 -32.22
C ASN A 158 -2.23 13.88 -33.43
N ALA A 159 -1.94 15.16 -33.22
CA ALA A 159 -1.92 16.18 -34.28
C ALA A 159 -0.61 16.16 -35.11
N GLU A 160 0.39 15.35 -34.75
CA GLU A 160 1.74 15.32 -35.34
C GLU A 160 2.45 16.71 -35.31
N ASP A 161 2.12 17.55 -34.30
CA ASP A 161 2.76 18.87 -34.13
C ASP A 161 4.10 18.75 -33.39
N THR A 162 5.12 18.35 -34.14
CA THR A 162 6.50 18.15 -33.68
C THR A 162 7.10 19.40 -33.01
N GLN A 163 6.83 20.59 -33.56
CA GLN A 163 7.37 21.85 -33.03
C GLN A 163 6.82 22.21 -31.65
N ALA A 164 5.54 21.95 -31.44
CA ALA A 164 4.90 22.16 -30.14
C ALA A 164 5.33 21.11 -29.14
N LEU A 165 5.37 19.83 -29.54
CA LEU A 165 5.75 18.70 -28.69
C LEU A 165 7.19 18.85 -28.15
N ALA A 166 8.15 19.25 -28.98
CA ALA A 166 9.55 19.44 -28.60
C ALA A 166 9.78 20.49 -27.50
N LYS A 167 8.84 21.41 -27.30
CA LYS A 167 8.92 22.50 -26.29
C LYS A 167 8.35 22.11 -24.92
N LEU A 168 7.67 20.97 -24.83
CA LEU A 168 7.07 20.54 -23.58
C LEU A 168 8.13 20.00 -22.60
N THR A 169 7.83 20.10 -21.30
CA THR A 169 8.65 19.50 -20.23
C THR A 169 8.05 18.13 -19.88
N PRO A 170 8.78 17.02 -20.13
CA PRO A 170 8.25 15.69 -19.88
C PRO A 170 8.15 15.40 -18.37
N ASN A 171 7.18 14.56 -17.99
CA ASN A 171 6.92 14.16 -16.61
C ASN A 171 6.95 12.64 -16.37
N ASN A 172 7.08 11.85 -17.43
CA ASN A 172 7.20 10.39 -17.38
C ASN A 172 8.00 9.88 -18.59
N LEU A 173 8.26 8.56 -18.62
CA LEU A 173 9.05 7.93 -19.68
C LEU A 173 8.44 8.10 -21.07
N GLU A 174 7.12 7.93 -21.21
CA GLU A 174 6.41 8.05 -22.49
C GLU A 174 6.54 9.47 -23.06
N THR A 175 6.28 10.49 -22.24
CA THR A 175 6.43 11.90 -22.66
C THR A 175 7.89 12.27 -22.92
N GLN A 176 8.84 11.68 -22.21
CA GLN A 176 10.26 11.90 -22.44
C GLN A 176 10.70 11.38 -23.81
N ILE A 177 10.29 10.16 -24.20
CA ILE A 177 10.55 9.61 -25.53
C ILE A 177 9.86 10.45 -26.62
N ALA A 178 8.60 10.85 -26.41
CA ALA A 178 7.88 11.67 -27.37
C ALA A 178 8.59 13.03 -27.63
N VAL A 179 9.04 13.70 -26.57
CA VAL A 179 9.78 14.97 -26.67
C VAL A 179 11.14 14.79 -27.34
N LEU A 180 11.88 13.73 -26.98
CA LEU A 180 13.18 13.43 -27.60
C LEU A 180 13.01 13.12 -29.09
N THR A 181 12.00 12.34 -29.47
CA THR A 181 11.67 12.05 -30.87
C THR A 181 11.38 13.31 -31.66
N ALA A 182 10.56 14.20 -31.10
CA ALA A 182 10.23 15.49 -31.72
C ALA A 182 11.49 16.37 -31.87
N LYS A 183 12.33 16.50 -30.85
CA LYS A 183 13.60 17.24 -30.93
C LYS A 183 14.53 16.66 -32.00
N TYR A 184 14.64 15.34 -32.08
CA TYR A 184 15.46 14.67 -33.10
C TYR A 184 14.93 14.90 -34.50
N GLN A 185 13.61 14.90 -34.74
CA GLN A 185 13.03 15.24 -36.05
C GLN A 185 13.34 16.65 -36.47
N ILE A 186 13.30 17.63 -35.56
CA ILE A 186 13.66 19.03 -35.86
C ILE A 186 15.16 19.17 -36.17
N GLU A 187 16.03 18.51 -35.39
CA GLU A 187 17.47 18.53 -35.61
C GLU A 187 17.83 18.00 -37.00
N THR A 188 17.23 16.86 -37.41
CA THR A 188 17.49 16.24 -38.71
C THR A 188 16.91 17.04 -39.89
N ALA A 189 15.73 17.65 -39.71
CA ALA A 189 15.16 18.54 -40.74
C ALA A 189 16.04 19.77 -41.00
N ASN A 190 16.58 20.39 -39.95
CA ASN A 190 17.49 21.55 -40.07
C ASN A 190 18.83 21.20 -40.70
N THR A 191 19.38 20.01 -40.39
CA THR A 191 20.65 19.52 -40.94
C THR A 191 20.54 19.22 -42.44
N SER A 192 19.39 18.73 -42.90
CA SER A 192 19.14 18.45 -44.31
C SER A 192 19.06 19.72 -45.19
N GLN A 193 18.75 20.89 -44.60
CA GLN A 193 18.69 22.19 -45.31
C GLN A 193 20.05 22.88 -45.40
N THR A 194 21.05 22.45 -44.61
CA THR A 194 22.39 23.10 -44.55
C THR A 194 23.50 22.25 -45.15
N ALA A 195 23.19 21.15 -45.83
CA ALA A 195 24.14 20.15 -46.32
C ALA A 195 24.86 20.55 -47.60
N GLU A 196 25.56 21.69 -47.65
CA GLU A 196 26.58 21.96 -48.69
C GLU A 196 28.04 22.08 -48.18
N ASN A 197 28.28 22.13 -46.88
CA ASN A 197 29.66 22.14 -46.37
C ASN A 197 29.72 21.78 -44.88
N GLN A 198 29.87 20.51 -44.53
CA GLN A 198 30.63 20.16 -43.33
C GLN A 198 31.07 18.69 -43.33
N SER A 199 32.35 18.49 -43.23
CA SER A 199 33.10 17.26 -43.00
C SER A 199 32.65 16.52 -41.76
N ASN A 200 32.61 15.18 -41.86
CA ASN A 200 32.57 14.18 -40.82
C ASN A 200 33.07 14.62 -39.44
N ASP A 201 32.25 15.26 -38.65
CA ASP A 201 32.50 15.40 -37.22
C ASP A 201 31.51 14.45 -36.48
N LYS A 202 32.09 13.42 -35.84
CA LYS A 202 31.38 12.41 -35.07
C LYS A 202 30.88 12.98 -33.73
N ASN A 203 30.23 14.12 -33.73
CA ASN A 203 29.55 14.61 -32.54
C ASN A 203 28.24 13.83 -32.39
N LYS A 204 28.24 12.83 -31.51
CA LYS A 204 27.01 12.14 -31.05
C LYS A 204 26.03 13.21 -30.63
N SER A 205 24.83 13.23 -31.28
CA SER A 205 23.75 14.14 -30.86
C SER A 205 23.50 13.99 -29.37
N ALA A 206 23.36 15.08 -28.63
CA ALA A 206 23.03 15.08 -27.22
C ALA A 206 21.71 14.33 -26.96
N ILE A 207 20.77 14.39 -27.93
CA ILE A 207 19.48 13.69 -27.89
C ILE A 207 19.69 12.18 -27.90
N LEU A 208 20.55 11.66 -28.76
CA LEU A 208 20.82 10.21 -28.82
C LEU A 208 21.63 9.73 -27.62
N SER A 209 22.42 10.59 -26.97
CA SER A 209 23.10 10.26 -25.73
C SER A 209 22.08 10.14 -24.55
N GLU A 210 21.08 11.02 -24.51
CA GLU A 210 19.98 10.91 -23.52
C GLU A 210 19.12 9.67 -23.77
N TYR A 211 18.80 9.38 -25.04
CA TYR A 211 18.10 8.16 -25.43
C TYR A 211 18.87 6.90 -25.00
N GLU A 212 20.18 6.84 -25.17
CA GLU A 212 21.03 5.72 -24.76
C GLU A 212 20.87 5.42 -23.25
N GLN A 213 20.87 6.45 -22.41
CA GLN A 213 20.66 6.25 -20.97
C GLN A 213 19.28 5.68 -20.65
N LEU A 214 18.25 6.13 -21.36
CA LEU A 214 16.90 5.57 -21.20
C LEU A 214 16.86 4.12 -21.66
N TRP A 215 17.47 3.80 -22.80
CA TRP A 215 17.52 2.44 -23.33
C TRP A 215 18.25 1.48 -22.37
N LEU A 216 19.39 1.88 -21.81
CA LEU A 216 20.15 1.06 -20.87
C LEU A 216 19.39 0.77 -19.56
N ASN A 217 18.56 1.69 -19.08
CA ASN A 217 17.93 1.58 -17.77
C ASN A 217 16.49 0.99 -17.77
N ASN A 218 15.87 0.84 -18.95
CA ASN A 218 14.51 0.34 -19.09
C ASN A 218 14.48 -0.92 -19.96
N ALA A 219 13.55 -1.85 -19.63
CA ALA A 219 13.38 -3.09 -20.40
C ALA A 219 12.89 -2.79 -21.83
N GLU A 220 11.90 -1.91 -21.95
CA GLU A 220 11.25 -1.49 -23.18
C GLU A 220 11.00 0.02 -23.11
N LEU A 221 11.11 0.70 -24.23
CA LEU A 221 10.77 2.11 -24.36
C LEU A 221 9.54 2.26 -25.26
N PRO A 222 8.57 3.11 -24.88
CA PRO A 222 7.37 3.31 -25.69
C PRO A 222 7.70 4.14 -26.95
N ASN A 223 7.23 3.68 -28.12
CA ASN A 223 7.26 4.42 -29.38
C ASN A 223 8.64 4.99 -29.78
N ASP A 224 9.73 4.29 -29.46
CA ASP A 224 11.11 4.75 -29.66
C ASP A 224 11.74 4.37 -31.00
N ALA A 225 11.00 3.73 -31.91
CA ALA A 225 11.54 3.12 -33.12
C ALA A 225 12.44 4.05 -33.96
N GLN A 226 12.10 5.34 -34.06
CA GLN A 226 12.88 6.33 -34.81
C GLN A 226 14.21 6.68 -34.10
N LEU A 227 14.16 6.89 -32.78
CA LEU A 227 15.35 7.16 -31.96
C LEU A 227 16.25 5.93 -31.92
N TRP A 228 15.68 4.74 -31.80
CA TRP A 228 16.40 3.49 -31.82
C TRP A 228 17.16 3.30 -33.15
N ALA A 229 16.46 3.49 -34.29
CA ALA A 229 17.07 3.35 -35.60
C ALA A 229 18.22 4.35 -35.82
N ALA A 230 18.03 5.61 -35.39
CA ALA A 230 19.03 6.66 -35.48
C ALA A 230 20.25 6.36 -34.58
N TRP A 231 20.02 5.98 -33.34
CA TRP A 231 21.07 5.63 -32.39
C TRP A 231 21.86 4.40 -32.86
N TYR A 232 21.16 3.39 -33.38
CA TYR A 232 21.78 2.19 -33.94
C TYR A 232 22.68 2.51 -35.15
N SER A 233 22.16 3.28 -36.13
CA SER A 233 22.91 3.64 -37.34
C SER A 233 24.19 4.43 -37.07
N GLN A 234 24.25 5.13 -35.93
CA GLN A 234 25.45 5.86 -35.46
C GLN A 234 26.38 5.00 -34.59
N GLY A 235 26.19 3.66 -34.57
CA GLY A 235 27.03 2.74 -33.81
C GLY A 235 26.81 2.86 -32.28
N GLY A 236 25.66 3.36 -31.87
CA GLY A 236 25.30 3.51 -30.45
C GLY A 236 25.20 2.19 -29.71
N ARG A 237 24.71 1.14 -30.38
CA ARG A 237 24.56 -0.20 -29.83
C ARG A 237 25.87 -0.98 -29.94
N THR A 238 26.64 -1.03 -28.87
CA THR A 238 27.84 -1.85 -28.76
C THR A 238 27.58 -3.14 -28.00
N GLU A 239 28.44 -4.14 -28.17
CA GLU A 239 28.40 -5.39 -27.43
C GLU A 239 28.44 -5.14 -25.91
N GLU A 240 29.29 -4.23 -25.45
CA GLU A 240 29.36 -3.83 -24.03
C GLU A 240 28.02 -3.35 -23.50
N LYS A 241 27.29 -2.51 -24.25
CA LYS A 241 25.98 -1.99 -23.85
C LYS A 241 24.89 -3.03 -23.85
N LEU A 242 24.98 -4.01 -24.77
CA LEU A 242 24.08 -5.15 -24.77
C LEU A 242 24.25 -5.99 -23.49
N TYR A 243 25.50 -6.24 -23.07
CA TYR A 243 25.76 -6.94 -21.80
C TYR A 243 25.34 -6.10 -20.59
N GLN A 244 25.56 -4.79 -20.57
CA GLN A 244 25.07 -3.90 -19.50
C GLN A 244 23.53 -3.97 -19.36
N LYS A 245 22.82 -3.93 -20.49
CA LYS A 245 21.35 -4.07 -20.48
C LYS A 245 20.91 -5.48 -20.04
N ALA A 246 21.57 -6.52 -20.52
CA ALA A 246 21.29 -7.89 -20.12
C ALA A 246 21.51 -8.12 -18.62
N GLU A 247 22.58 -7.57 -18.04
CA GLU A 247 22.86 -7.61 -16.60
C GLU A 247 21.76 -6.90 -15.80
N MET A 248 21.34 -5.72 -16.22
CA MET A 248 20.25 -4.97 -15.59
C MET A 248 18.93 -5.77 -15.61
N LEU A 249 18.57 -6.35 -16.76
CA LEU A 249 17.35 -7.17 -16.91
C LEU A 249 17.42 -8.45 -16.08
N PHE A 250 18.57 -9.11 -16.08
CA PHE A 250 18.81 -10.32 -15.29
C PHE A 250 18.72 -10.02 -13.78
N SER A 251 19.30 -8.92 -13.33
CA SER A 251 19.25 -8.49 -11.92
C SER A 251 17.82 -8.23 -11.43
N LYS A 252 16.99 -7.65 -12.31
CA LYS A 252 15.55 -7.41 -12.07
C LYS A 252 14.68 -8.65 -12.22
N ASN A 253 15.24 -9.80 -12.60
CA ASN A 253 14.50 -11.02 -12.91
C ASN A 253 13.51 -10.84 -14.08
N ASP A 254 13.86 -10.01 -15.06
CA ASP A 254 13.01 -9.65 -16.19
C ASP A 254 13.27 -10.53 -17.42
N ALA A 255 12.68 -11.71 -17.41
CA ALA A 255 12.76 -12.66 -18.53
C ALA A 255 12.13 -12.08 -19.81
N LYS A 256 11.02 -11.31 -19.67
CA LYS A 256 10.37 -10.68 -20.83
C LYS A 256 11.28 -9.62 -21.47
N GLY A 257 11.95 -8.81 -20.66
CA GLY A 257 12.91 -7.84 -21.16
C GLY A 257 14.07 -8.49 -21.93
N LEU A 258 14.60 -9.63 -21.43
CA LEU A 258 15.62 -10.39 -22.16
C LEU A 258 15.11 -10.97 -23.49
N GLU A 259 13.85 -11.45 -23.54
CA GLU A 259 13.22 -11.91 -24.78
C GLU A 259 13.07 -10.76 -25.81
N ILE A 260 12.70 -9.57 -25.36
CA ILE A 260 12.61 -8.37 -26.20
C ILE A 260 14.01 -8.02 -26.74
N LEU A 261 15.02 -7.99 -25.87
CA LEU A 261 16.40 -7.69 -26.28
C LEU A 261 16.93 -8.71 -27.31
N ALA A 262 16.65 -9.99 -27.14
CA ALA A 262 17.02 -11.03 -28.11
C ALA A 262 16.32 -10.82 -29.46
N LYS A 263 15.02 -10.49 -29.48
CA LYS A 263 14.26 -10.18 -30.70
C LYS A 263 14.74 -8.92 -31.41
N GLU A 264 15.23 -7.93 -30.68
CA GLU A 264 15.85 -6.74 -31.27
C GLU A 264 17.14 -7.09 -32.04
N LEU A 265 17.90 -8.08 -31.57
CA LEU A 265 19.11 -8.57 -32.24
C LEU A 265 18.81 -9.34 -33.52
N GLU A 266 17.71 -10.11 -33.57
CA GLU A 266 17.30 -10.88 -34.75
C GLU A 266 16.87 -10.00 -35.94
N LYS A 267 16.37 -8.79 -35.66
CA LYS A 267 15.86 -7.86 -36.70
C LYS A 267 16.96 -7.15 -37.49
N VAL A 268 18.21 -7.28 -37.10
CA VAL A 268 19.33 -6.53 -37.67
C VAL A 268 20.02 -7.37 -38.75
N GLU A 269 20.11 -6.85 -39.97
CA GLU A 269 20.94 -7.43 -41.05
C GLU A 269 22.41 -7.43 -40.63
N GLY A 270 23.02 -8.59 -40.50
CA GLY A 270 24.39 -8.78 -40.01
C GLY A 270 24.51 -9.74 -38.82
N ALA A 271 23.57 -10.65 -38.67
CA ALA A 271 23.45 -11.58 -37.53
C ALA A 271 24.72 -12.37 -37.14
N LYS A 272 25.78 -12.38 -37.96
CA LYS A 272 27.05 -13.05 -37.64
C LYS A 272 27.87 -12.29 -36.60
N GLU A 273 27.81 -10.98 -36.56
CA GLU A 273 28.55 -10.13 -35.58
C GLU A 273 28.01 -10.24 -34.15
N ASN A 274 26.74 -10.63 -34.00
CA ASN A 274 26.09 -10.74 -32.70
C ASN A 274 25.84 -12.20 -32.27
N ALA A 275 26.41 -13.18 -32.95
CA ALA A 275 26.12 -14.61 -32.70
C ALA A 275 26.44 -15.01 -31.25
N GLN A 276 27.55 -14.52 -30.67
CA GLN A 276 27.93 -14.81 -29.30
C GLN A 276 26.97 -14.15 -28.31
N VAL A 277 26.60 -12.89 -28.51
CA VAL A 277 25.63 -12.18 -27.64
C VAL A 277 24.28 -12.87 -27.63
N ASN A 278 23.81 -13.37 -28.78
CA ASN A 278 22.56 -14.14 -28.83
C ASN A 278 22.63 -15.45 -28.03
N ILE A 279 23.77 -16.18 -28.11
CA ILE A 279 24.00 -17.37 -27.29
C ILE A 279 23.96 -17.03 -25.81
N ASP A 280 24.61 -15.93 -25.40
CA ASP A 280 24.68 -15.49 -24.02
C ASP A 280 23.33 -15.00 -23.49
N LEU A 281 22.56 -14.29 -24.31
CA LEU A 281 21.18 -13.91 -23.94
C LEU A 281 20.27 -15.12 -23.78
N ALA A 282 20.41 -16.14 -24.65
CA ALA A 282 19.68 -17.39 -24.51
C ALA A 282 20.06 -18.10 -23.20
N LEU A 283 21.35 -18.11 -22.84
CA LEU A 283 21.83 -18.64 -21.57
C LEU A 283 21.21 -17.88 -20.38
N TYR A 284 21.22 -16.55 -20.39
CA TYR A 284 20.66 -15.75 -19.29
C TYR A 284 19.15 -15.96 -19.16
N LEU A 285 18.44 -16.02 -20.27
CA LEU A 285 17.01 -16.32 -20.29
C LEU A 285 16.72 -17.72 -19.74
N ASP A 286 17.51 -18.72 -20.13
CA ASP A 286 17.40 -20.09 -19.59
C ASP A 286 17.65 -20.10 -18.08
N LEU A 287 18.67 -19.42 -17.58
CA LEU A 287 18.95 -19.32 -16.14
C LEU A 287 17.81 -18.64 -15.33
N LEU A 288 17.06 -17.72 -15.94
CA LEU A 288 15.86 -17.16 -15.30
C LEU A 288 14.69 -18.15 -15.29
N LYS A 289 14.48 -18.91 -16.37
CA LYS A 289 13.39 -19.88 -16.52
C LYS A 289 13.70 -21.20 -15.79
N ASN A 290 14.95 -21.66 -15.86
CA ASN A 290 15.44 -22.91 -15.32
C ASN A 290 16.66 -22.67 -14.41
N PRO A 291 16.49 -22.09 -13.21
CA PRO A 291 17.63 -21.71 -12.37
C PRO A 291 18.56 -22.87 -11.97
N ALA A 292 18.09 -24.13 -12.07
CA ALA A 292 18.91 -25.32 -11.81
C ALA A 292 20.12 -25.42 -12.76
N ASN A 293 20.01 -24.88 -13.97
CA ASN A 293 21.08 -24.91 -14.98
C ASN A 293 22.27 -24.03 -14.60
N LEU A 294 22.13 -23.16 -13.59
CA LEU A 294 23.26 -22.41 -13.02
C LEU A 294 24.39 -23.34 -12.57
N LYS A 295 24.08 -24.53 -12.07
CA LYS A 295 25.07 -25.51 -11.66
C LYS A 295 26.08 -25.79 -12.75
N THR A 296 25.58 -26.07 -13.98
CA THR A 296 26.45 -26.38 -15.14
C THR A 296 27.38 -25.19 -15.45
N LEU A 297 26.84 -23.96 -15.43
CA LEU A 297 27.65 -22.76 -15.65
C LEU A 297 28.69 -22.57 -14.53
N ALA A 298 28.30 -22.71 -13.27
CA ALA A 298 29.16 -22.45 -12.12
C ALA A 298 30.28 -23.50 -11.97
N GLU A 299 30.08 -24.73 -12.43
CA GLU A 299 31.08 -25.82 -12.45
C GLU A 299 32.03 -25.72 -13.65
N SER A 300 31.71 -24.93 -14.68
CA SER A 300 32.62 -24.69 -15.80
C SER A 300 33.76 -23.76 -15.36
N LEU A 301 34.89 -23.82 -16.09
CA LEU A 301 35.98 -22.86 -15.88
C LEU A 301 35.55 -21.48 -16.40
N PRO A 302 35.71 -20.43 -15.60
CA PRO A 302 35.35 -19.10 -16.04
C PRO A 302 36.24 -18.63 -17.20
N LEU A 303 35.61 -18.06 -18.22
CA LEU A 303 36.33 -17.47 -19.36
C LEU A 303 36.64 -16.02 -19.04
N MET A 304 37.85 -15.58 -19.44
CA MET A 304 38.28 -14.20 -19.31
C MET A 304 38.07 -13.47 -20.64
N ASP A 305 37.48 -12.30 -20.58
CA ASP A 305 37.47 -11.38 -21.71
C ASP A 305 38.89 -10.82 -21.90
N GLY A 306 39.50 -11.12 -23.04
CA GLY A 306 40.87 -10.71 -23.37
C GLY A 306 41.10 -9.18 -23.49
N ASN A 307 40.00 -8.42 -23.69
CA ASN A 307 40.08 -6.96 -23.84
C ASN A 307 39.88 -6.23 -22.50
N THR A 308 38.97 -6.71 -21.65
CA THR A 308 38.59 -6.02 -20.40
C THR A 308 39.15 -6.70 -19.16
N ASN A 309 39.77 -7.86 -19.27
CA ASN A 309 40.28 -8.68 -18.19
C ASN A 309 39.18 -9.00 -17.13
N LYS A 310 37.90 -9.03 -17.57
CA LYS A 310 36.74 -9.40 -16.74
C LYS A 310 36.36 -10.86 -16.97
N ILE A 311 35.79 -11.49 -15.96
CA ILE A 311 35.22 -12.84 -16.09
C ILE A 311 33.87 -12.72 -16.77
N ILE A 312 33.73 -13.37 -17.93
CA ILE A 312 32.50 -13.45 -18.71
C ILE A 312 31.44 -14.19 -17.89
N HIS A 313 30.19 -13.73 -17.89
CA HIS A 313 29.04 -14.31 -17.16
C HIS A 313 29.14 -14.28 -15.62
N LYS A 314 30.17 -13.67 -15.03
CA LYS A 314 30.29 -13.60 -13.54
C LYS A 314 29.01 -13.09 -12.90
N PHE A 315 28.41 -12.01 -13.45
CA PHE A 315 27.15 -11.46 -12.90
C PHE A 315 26.01 -12.47 -12.87
N ALA A 316 25.90 -13.34 -13.89
CA ALA A 316 24.86 -14.35 -13.97
C ALA A 316 25.06 -15.43 -12.89
N VAL A 317 26.31 -15.81 -12.62
CA VAL A 317 26.62 -16.76 -11.54
C VAL A 317 26.36 -16.13 -10.17
N VAL A 318 26.81 -14.91 -9.95
CA VAL A 318 26.66 -14.19 -8.66
C VAL A 318 25.18 -13.96 -8.36
N LEU A 319 24.44 -13.34 -9.29
CA LEU A 319 23.03 -12.98 -9.10
C LEU A 319 22.07 -14.16 -9.22
N GLY A 320 22.46 -15.20 -9.98
CA GLY A 320 21.68 -16.41 -10.19
C GLY A 320 21.68 -17.35 -8.99
N PHE A 321 22.68 -17.27 -8.11
CA PHE A 321 22.89 -18.22 -7.02
C PHE A 321 21.69 -18.38 -6.08
N ALA A 322 21.09 -17.28 -5.63
CA ALA A 322 19.94 -17.33 -4.74
C ALA A 322 18.71 -17.98 -5.39
N ARG A 323 18.55 -17.84 -6.73
CA ARG A 323 17.49 -18.52 -7.49
C ARG A 323 17.77 -20.00 -7.63
N TYR A 324 19.02 -20.34 -7.92
CA TYR A 324 19.49 -21.73 -7.98
C TYR A 324 19.22 -22.48 -6.67
N LEU A 325 19.54 -21.87 -5.52
CA LEU A 325 19.30 -22.48 -4.21
C LEU A 325 17.82 -22.86 -3.99
N ARG A 326 16.87 -22.11 -4.58
CA ARG A 326 15.43 -22.42 -4.46
C ARG A 326 15.04 -23.72 -5.20
N THR A 327 15.84 -24.19 -6.14
CA THR A 327 15.62 -25.46 -6.82
C THR A 327 16.06 -26.66 -6.00
N ILE A 328 16.85 -26.43 -4.95
CA ILE A 328 17.35 -27.49 -4.04
C ILE A 328 16.29 -27.70 -2.95
N PRO A 329 15.91 -28.96 -2.66
CA PRO A 329 14.97 -29.28 -1.58
C PRO A 329 15.46 -28.77 -0.22
N GLU A 330 14.59 -28.11 0.56
CA GLU A 330 14.92 -27.60 1.89
C GLU A 330 15.26 -28.70 2.90
N ASN A 331 14.70 -29.89 2.70
CA ASN A 331 14.82 -31.04 3.56
C ASN A 331 15.99 -31.98 3.20
N MET A 332 17.01 -31.45 2.51
CA MET A 332 18.22 -32.25 2.26
C MET A 332 18.88 -32.63 3.60
N ASN A 333 19.46 -33.82 3.68
CA ASN A 333 19.95 -34.40 4.92
C ASN A 333 21.05 -33.56 5.60
N GLU A 334 22.02 -33.08 4.84
CA GLU A 334 23.18 -32.36 5.38
C GLU A 334 23.62 -31.25 4.40
N PRO A 335 23.08 -30.03 4.51
CA PRO A 335 23.52 -28.91 3.70
C PRO A 335 24.98 -28.54 3.99
N THR A 336 25.80 -28.45 2.96
CA THR A 336 27.19 -27.98 3.10
C THR A 336 27.50 -26.87 2.11
N PHE A 337 28.23 -25.87 2.54
CA PHE A 337 28.63 -24.73 1.70
C PHE A 337 29.93 -25.01 0.92
N THR A 338 30.62 -26.12 1.16
CA THR A 338 31.94 -26.44 0.60
C THR A 338 32.00 -26.36 -0.93
N LEU A 339 30.98 -26.92 -1.64
CA LEU A 339 30.90 -26.84 -3.08
C LEU A 339 30.84 -25.38 -3.57
N TYR A 340 30.09 -24.55 -2.86
CA TYR A 340 29.87 -23.15 -3.23
C TYR A 340 31.08 -22.27 -2.89
N GLU A 341 31.88 -22.64 -1.90
CA GLU A 341 33.19 -22.00 -1.67
C GLU A 341 34.15 -22.25 -2.83
N GLN A 342 34.11 -23.46 -3.40
CA GLN A 342 34.90 -23.77 -4.59
C GLN A 342 34.43 -22.93 -5.79
N TRP A 343 33.12 -22.82 -6.00
CA TRP A 343 32.59 -21.96 -7.07
C TRP A 343 32.97 -20.50 -6.85
N ALA A 344 32.81 -19.99 -5.65
CA ALA A 344 33.16 -18.60 -5.28
C ALA A 344 34.63 -18.31 -5.58
N LYS A 345 35.54 -19.23 -5.27
CA LYS A 345 36.96 -19.12 -5.56
C LYS A 345 37.24 -19.14 -7.08
N ASN A 346 36.64 -20.07 -7.82
CA ASN A 346 36.81 -20.19 -9.27
C ASN A 346 36.32 -18.93 -9.99
N TRP A 347 35.16 -18.39 -9.57
CA TRP A 347 34.56 -17.20 -10.15
C TRP A 347 35.05 -15.89 -9.51
N GLN A 348 36.10 -15.94 -8.68
CA GLN A 348 36.74 -14.80 -8.03
C GLN A 348 35.75 -13.84 -7.38
N LEU A 349 34.84 -14.37 -6.55
CA LEU A 349 33.90 -13.56 -5.80
C LEU A 349 34.66 -12.68 -4.80
N ASN A 350 34.24 -11.42 -4.71
CA ASN A 350 34.71 -10.52 -3.65
C ASN A 350 34.05 -10.84 -2.32
N GLU A 351 34.48 -10.21 -1.24
CA GLU A 351 33.97 -10.46 0.12
C GLU A 351 32.46 -10.21 0.24
N THR A 352 31.94 -9.19 -0.42
CA THR A 352 30.52 -8.85 -0.42
C THR A 352 29.70 -9.90 -1.16
N GLU A 353 30.13 -10.31 -2.35
CA GLU A 353 29.48 -11.36 -3.14
C GLU A 353 29.46 -12.70 -2.39
N LEU A 354 30.59 -13.08 -1.78
CA LEU A 354 30.65 -14.30 -0.97
C LEU A 354 29.76 -14.23 0.28
N ARG A 355 29.75 -13.08 0.95
CA ARG A 355 28.86 -12.83 2.08
C ARG A 355 27.40 -13.00 1.70
N ASP A 356 26.97 -12.43 0.57
CA ASP A 356 25.60 -12.53 0.09
C ASP A 356 25.21 -13.96 -0.29
N TRP A 357 26.15 -14.72 -0.84
CA TRP A 357 25.96 -16.15 -1.09
C TRP A 357 25.79 -16.95 0.21
N LYS A 358 26.58 -16.71 1.23
CA LYS A 358 26.43 -17.35 2.54
C LYS A 358 25.08 -17.00 3.17
N ILE A 359 24.64 -15.72 3.08
CA ILE A 359 23.33 -15.28 3.56
C ILE A 359 22.20 -16.02 2.81
N ALA A 360 22.28 -16.11 1.48
CA ALA A 360 21.29 -16.82 0.68
C ALA A 360 21.23 -18.31 1.04
N PHE A 361 22.38 -18.96 1.20
CA PHE A 361 22.46 -20.36 1.58
C PHE A 361 21.88 -20.63 2.98
N ILE A 362 22.29 -19.84 3.96
CA ILE A 362 21.76 -19.95 5.34
C ILE A 362 20.26 -19.68 5.34
N SER A 363 19.78 -18.67 4.60
CA SER A 363 18.34 -18.37 4.49
C SER A 363 17.55 -19.56 3.95
N ARG A 364 18.08 -20.26 2.95
CA ARG A 364 17.43 -21.41 2.31
C ARG A 364 17.29 -22.59 3.25
N PHE A 365 18.36 -22.93 3.96
CA PHE A 365 18.44 -24.12 4.80
C PHE A 365 18.30 -23.83 6.29
N PHE A 366 17.84 -22.65 6.65
CA PHE A 366 17.88 -22.16 8.04
C PHE A 366 17.29 -23.13 9.06
N ASP A 367 16.18 -23.79 8.72
CA ASP A 367 15.44 -24.70 9.61
C ASP A 367 15.98 -26.15 9.54
N ASN A 368 17.07 -26.40 8.80
CA ASN A 368 17.72 -27.71 8.80
C ASN A 368 18.39 -27.96 10.14
N GLU A 369 18.14 -29.12 10.74
CA GLU A 369 18.58 -29.50 12.09
C GLU A 369 19.84 -30.39 12.09
N SER A 370 20.50 -30.61 10.92
CA SER A 370 21.77 -31.35 10.87
C SER A 370 22.81 -30.70 11.76
N PRO A 371 23.42 -31.43 12.71
CA PRO A 371 24.34 -30.85 13.69
C PRO A 371 25.50 -30.10 13.05
N ASN A 372 26.11 -30.65 12.00
CA ASN A 372 27.25 -30.02 11.31
C ASN A 372 26.83 -28.72 10.64
N PHE A 373 25.68 -28.72 9.99
CA PHE A 373 25.15 -27.49 9.38
C PHE A 373 24.77 -26.44 10.43
N VAL A 374 24.10 -26.82 11.50
CA VAL A 374 23.71 -25.90 12.59
C VAL A 374 24.95 -25.26 13.19
N GLN A 375 26.00 -26.03 13.45
CA GLN A 375 27.27 -25.52 14.00
C GLN A 375 27.91 -24.52 13.02
N TRP A 376 28.03 -24.88 11.75
CA TRP A 376 28.58 -24.02 10.72
C TRP A 376 27.74 -22.74 10.54
N ARG A 377 26.42 -22.88 10.44
CA ARG A 377 25.49 -21.76 10.33
C ARG A 377 25.67 -20.76 11.47
N ASP A 378 25.66 -21.25 12.70
CA ASP A 378 25.74 -20.40 13.88
C ASP A 378 27.10 -19.68 13.98
N GLN A 379 28.19 -20.31 13.57
CA GLN A 379 29.51 -19.68 13.47
C GLN A 379 29.58 -18.60 12.39
N GLU A 380 28.97 -18.83 11.23
CA GLU A 380 28.94 -17.87 10.14
C GLU A 380 28.01 -16.67 10.44
N LEU A 381 26.86 -16.90 11.06
CA LEU A 381 25.93 -15.82 11.44
C LEU A 381 26.59 -14.75 12.30
N LEU A 382 27.50 -15.11 13.20
CA LEU A 382 28.24 -14.16 14.04
C LEU A 382 29.21 -13.26 13.26
N LYS A 383 29.54 -13.61 12.00
CA LYS A 383 30.47 -12.87 11.13
C LYS A 383 29.74 -12.06 10.06
N LEU A 384 28.49 -12.45 9.71
CA LEU A 384 27.81 -11.93 8.53
C LEU A 384 27.09 -10.60 8.75
N ASN A 385 26.92 -10.14 10.00
CA ASN A 385 26.16 -8.92 10.33
C ASN A 385 24.78 -8.88 9.61
N ALA A 386 24.07 -10.02 9.64
CA ALA A 386 22.78 -10.20 8.97
C ALA A 386 21.64 -10.25 10.00
N ASP A 387 21.18 -9.08 10.45
CA ASP A 387 20.19 -8.96 11.53
C ASP A 387 18.94 -9.81 11.30
N ASN A 388 18.42 -9.87 10.09
CA ASN A 388 17.24 -10.68 9.77
C ASN A 388 17.44 -12.18 10.09
N LEU A 389 18.64 -12.72 9.86
CA LEU A 389 18.98 -14.11 10.20
C LEU A 389 19.29 -14.28 11.67
N ILE A 390 19.95 -13.30 12.31
CA ILE A 390 20.19 -13.29 13.76
C ILE A 390 18.85 -13.22 14.49
N GLU A 391 17.92 -12.40 14.07
CA GLU A 391 16.56 -12.34 14.62
C GLU A 391 15.81 -13.67 14.46
N ARG A 392 15.96 -14.34 13.31
CA ARG A 392 15.39 -15.68 13.12
C ARG A 392 16.03 -16.70 14.06
N ARG A 393 17.34 -16.62 14.26
CA ARG A 393 18.08 -17.48 15.20
C ARG A 393 17.68 -17.23 16.66
N LEU A 394 17.46 -15.96 17.03
CA LEU A 394 16.92 -15.58 18.35
C LEU A 394 15.56 -16.24 18.60
N ARG A 395 14.64 -16.20 17.64
CA ARG A 395 13.33 -16.85 17.79
C ARG A 395 13.45 -18.37 17.91
N THR A 396 14.40 -18.97 17.21
CA THR A 396 14.72 -20.40 17.41
C THR A 396 15.26 -20.66 18.81
N ALA A 397 16.15 -19.81 19.32
CA ALA A 397 16.70 -19.94 20.68
C ALA A 397 15.62 -19.76 21.77
N ILE A 398 14.67 -18.83 21.57
CA ILE A 398 13.50 -18.66 22.47
C ILE A 398 12.66 -19.94 22.50
N TRP A 399 12.35 -20.50 21.33
CA TRP A 399 11.59 -21.73 21.25
C TRP A 399 12.32 -22.93 21.87
N GLN A 400 13.62 -23.05 21.62
CA GLN A 400 14.46 -24.15 22.15
C GLN A 400 14.88 -23.93 23.62
N LYS A 401 14.61 -22.77 24.21
CA LYS A 401 15.05 -22.34 25.54
C LYS A 401 16.56 -22.42 25.71
N THR A 402 17.29 -22.04 24.67
CA THR A 402 18.77 -21.98 24.68
C THR A 402 19.25 -20.57 25.00
N ASP A 403 20.56 -20.37 25.14
CA ASP A 403 21.17 -19.08 25.44
C ASP A 403 20.79 -18.01 24.40
N LEU A 404 20.19 -16.90 24.88
CA LEU A 404 19.79 -15.78 24.08
C LEU A 404 20.82 -14.65 24.06
N LEU A 405 21.63 -14.55 25.13
CA LEU A 405 22.45 -13.36 25.34
C LEU A 405 23.51 -13.18 24.24
N ALA A 406 24.14 -14.27 23.82
CA ALA A 406 25.11 -14.24 22.72
C ALA A 406 24.50 -13.70 21.44
N TRP A 407 23.29 -14.14 21.08
CA TRP A 407 22.57 -13.70 19.87
C TRP A 407 22.02 -12.27 19.96
N LEU A 408 21.54 -11.86 21.14
CA LEU A 408 21.13 -10.48 21.40
C LEU A 408 22.31 -9.52 21.25
N ASN A 409 23.49 -9.91 21.71
CA ASN A 409 24.70 -9.10 21.56
C ASN A 409 25.20 -9.04 20.10
N ALA A 410 24.94 -10.06 19.29
CA ALA A 410 25.32 -10.12 17.89
C ALA A 410 24.44 -9.25 16.95
N LEU A 411 23.30 -8.76 17.41
CA LEU A 411 22.49 -7.79 16.67
C LEU A 411 23.24 -6.47 16.48
N SER A 412 22.95 -5.79 15.37
CA SER A 412 23.40 -4.40 15.19
C SER A 412 22.80 -3.48 16.26
N ASP A 413 23.39 -2.31 16.45
CA ASP A 413 22.87 -1.32 17.40
C ASP A 413 21.48 -0.83 17.01
N GLU A 414 21.18 -0.76 15.72
CA GLU A 414 19.83 -0.44 15.20
C GLU A 414 18.83 -1.54 15.56
N ALA A 415 19.15 -2.79 15.30
CA ALA A 415 18.27 -3.92 15.60
C ALA A 415 18.02 -4.06 17.11
N LYS A 416 19.02 -3.81 17.97
CA LYS A 416 18.88 -3.80 19.43
C LYS A 416 17.86 -2.77 19.93
N GLN A 417 17.57 -1.69 19.19
CA GLN A 417 16.58 -0.68 19.56
C GLN A 417 15.14 -1.13 19.30
N LYS A 418 14.90 -2.19 18.55
CA LYS A 418 13.55 -2.73 18.35
C LYS A 418 12.95 -3.15 19.69
N GLN A 419 11.69 -2.80 19.92
CA GLN A 419 10.98 -3.11 21.18
C GLN A 419 11.05 -4.58 21.56
N GLU A 420 10.93 -5.49 20.58
CA GLU A 420 11.09 -6.93 20.77
C GLU A 420 12.42 -7.26 21.43
N TRP A 421 13.53 -6.79 20.88
CA TRP A 421 14.87 -7.17 21.38
C TRP A 421 15.24 -6.45 22.66
N ARG A 422 14.73 -5.26 22.89
CA ARG A 422 14.84 -4.56 24.20
C ARG A 422 14.13 -5.33 25.31
N TYR A 423 12.93 -5.86 25.02
CA TYR A 423 12.20 -6.71 25.96
C TYR A 423 12.97 -7.99 26.28
N TRP A 424 13.41 -8.73 25.25
CA TRP A 424 14.14 -9.98 25.43
C TRP A 424 15.49 -9.76 26.11
N MET A 425 16.20 -8.67 25.83
CA MET A 425 17.42 -8.31 26.54
C MET A 425 17.14 -8.09 28.03
N ALA A 426 16.11 -7.33 28.38
CA ALA A 426 15.73 -7.12 29.77
C ALA A 426 15.34 -8.43 30.47
N LYS A 427 14.53 -9.30 29.83
CA LYS A 427 14.12 -10.59 30.36
C LYS A 427 15.32 -11.53 30.59
N THR A 428 16.28 -11.57 29.68
CA THR A 428 17.46 -12.44 29.75
C THR A 428 18.45 -11.96 30.82
N THR A 429 18.63 -10.63 30.93
CA THR A 429 19.59 -10.05 31.92
C THR A 429 19.00 -9.95 33.33
N ALA A 430 17.71 -10.12 33.52
CA ALA A 430 17.06 -10.11 34.83
C ALA A 430 17.64 -11.16 35.80
N GLN A 431 18.17 -12.27 35.27
CA GLN A 431 18.82 -13.30 36.04
C GLN A 431 20.21 -12.87 36.55
N ALA A 432 20.85 -11.90 35.89
CA ALA A 432 22.21 -11.42 36.24
C ALA A 432 22.19 -10.12 37.06
N SER A 433 21.23 -9.20 36.81
CA SER A 433 21.08 -7.93 37.54
C SER A 433 19.65 -7.44 37.49
N ASP A 434 18.90 -7.65 38.55
CA ASP A 434 17.47 -7.34 38.61
C ASP A 434 17.16 -5.83 38.44
N LYS A 435 18.09 -4.96 38.93
CA LYS A 435 17.92 -3.50 38.85
C LYS A 435 17.98 -2.97 37.41
N ASP A 436 18.94 -3.40 36.62
CA ASP A 436 19.10 -2.92 35.24
C ASP A 436 17.99 -3.48 34.32
N ALA A 437 17.58 -4.71 34.53
CA ALA A 437 16.47 -5.31 33.83
C ALA A 437 15.17 -4.56 34.11
N LYS A 438 14.90 -4.24 35.38
CA LYS A 438 13.74 -3.47 35.81
C LYS A 438 13.72 -2.08 35.16
N GLN A 439 14.84 -1.37 35.18
CA GLN A 439 14.94 -0.04 34.55
C GLN A 439 14.67 -0.09 33.05
N ARG A 440 15.16 -1.12 32.34
CA ARG A 440 14.89 -1.32 30.90
C ARG A 440 13.41 -1.58 30.62
N LEU A 441 12.75 -2.42 31.44
CA LEU A 441 11.32 -2.67 31.32
C LEU A 441 10.48 -1.43 31.64
N GLU A 442 10.88 -0.62 32.67
CA GLU A 442 10.23 0.64 33.01
C GLU A 442 10.30 1.66 31.86
N ALA A 443 11.47 1.75 31.20
CA ALA A 443 11.61 2.62 30.03
C ALA A 443 10.73 2.14 28.86
N LEU A 444 10.72 0.84 28.61
CA LEU A 444 9.94 0.24 27.52
C LEU A 444 8.42 0.37 27.76
N SER A 445 7.95 0.19 29.00
CA SER A 445 6.52 0.21 29.34
C SER A 445 5.83 1.55 29.12
N LYS A 446 6.59 2.62 28.93
CA LYS A 446 6.08 3.96 28.62
C LYS A 446 5.78 4.19 27.13
N GLU A 447 6.24 3.29 26.29
CA GLU A 447 6.01 3.35 24.86
C GLU A 447 4.67 2.69 24.50
N ARG A 448 4.20 2.85 23.25
CA ARG A 448 3.03 2.12 22.75
C ARG A 448 3.43 0.88 21.99
N GLY A 449 2.62 -0.17 22.12
CA GLY A 449 2.76 -1.41 21.38
C GLY A 449 2.70 -2.64 22.26
N PHE A 450 2.85 -3.81 21.63
CA PHE A 450 2.75 -5.11 22.29
C PHE A 450 3.82 -5.32 23.38
N TYR A 451 5.10 -5.13 23.07
CA TYR A 451 6.18 -5.34 24.02
C TYR A 451 6.19 -4.32 25.18
N PRO A 452 5.85 -3.03 24.96
CA PRO A 452 5.58 -2.10 26.05
C PRO A 452 4.46 -2.55 26.99
N MET A 453 3.34 -3.03 26.44
CA MET A 453 2.24 -3.58 27.23
C MET A 453 2.71 -4.80 28.04
N LEU A 454 3.47 -5.69 27.41
CA LEU A 454 4.03 -6.87 28.06
C LEU A 454 5.05 -6.50 29.15
N ALA A 455 5.87 -5.46 28.94
CA ALA A 455 6.80 -4.94 29.93
C ALA A 455 6.09 -4.42 31.17
N ALA A 456 4.98 -3.68 30.99
CA ALA A 456 4.15 -3.20 32.11
C ALA A 456 3.60 -4.38 32.94
N VAL A 457 3.06 -5.40 32.28
CA VAL A 457 2.56 -6.62 32.96
C VAL A 457 3.66 -7.34 33.72
N LYS A 458 4.88 -7.46 33.17
CA LYS A 458 6.03 -8.07 33.84
C LYS A 458 6.47 -7.28 35.09
N LEU A 459 6.25 -5.97 35.09
CA LEU A 459 6.51 -5.10 36.26
C LEU A 459 5.38 -5.15 37.30
N GLY A 460 4.26 -5.82 37.01
CA GLY A 460 3.05 -5.80 37.85
C GLY A 460 2.31 -4.46 37.82
N HIS A 461 2.51 -3.66 36.78
CA HIS A 461 1.87 -2.35 36.61
C HIS A 461 0.75 -2.43 35.59
N SER A 462 -0.29 -1.59 35.77
CA SER A 462 -1.27 -1.35 34.72
C SER A 462 -0.60 -0.61 33.57
N TYR A 463 -0.75 -1.11 32.36
CA TYR A 463 -0.29 -0.41 31.15
C TYR A 463 -1.11 0.85 30.95
N LYS A 464 -0.45 2.01 30.87
CA LYS A 464 -1.08 3.31 30.65
C LYS A 464 -0.68 3.83 29.28
N LEU A 465 -1.69 4.24 28.52
CA LEU A 465 -1.50 4.83 27.21
C LEU A 465 -1.74 6.34 27.32
N GLU A 466 -0.70 7.12 27.08
CA GLU A 466 -0.84 8.58 26.93
C GLU A 466 -1.20 8.88 25.47
N MET A 467 -2.36 9.52 25.26
CA MET A 467 -2.83 9.91 23.93
C MET A 467 -2.74 11.44 23.81
N PRO A 468 -2.00 11.97 22.81
CA PRO A 468 -1.99 13.39 22.56
C PRO A 468 -3.37 13.85 22.09
N LYS A 469 -3.74 15.07 22.45
CA LYS A 469 -4.98 15.67 21.97
C LYS A 469 -4.85 16.07 20.52
N ILE A 470 -5.88 15.75 19.74
CA ILE A 470 -5.97 16.18 18.35
C ILE A 470 -6.12 17.71 18.35
N PRO A 471 -5.31 18.45 17.57
CA PRO A 471 -5.49 19.88 17.40
C PRO A 471 -6.88 20.19 16.86
N GLN A 472 -7.65 20.97 17.60
CA GLN A 472 -8.94 21.47 17.12
C GLN A 472 -8.70 22.69 16.23
N GLU A 473 -9.00 22.56 14.95
CA GLU A 473 -9.00 23.67 14.00
C GLU A 473 -10.46 24.07 13.72
N SER A 474 -10.86 25.24 14.25
CA SER A 474 -12.17 25.81 13.92
C SER A 474 -12.22 26.07 12.41
N ASN A 475 -13.34 25.72 11.77
CA ASN A 475 -13.61 25.95 10.36
C ASN A 475 -12.80 25.11 9.35
N ILE A 476 -12.23 23.94 9.75
CA ILE A 476 -11.55 23.04 8.81
C ILE A 476 -12.47 22.63 7.65
N GLN A 477 -13.76 22.43 7.92
CA GLN A 477 -14.78 22.08 6.92
C GLN A 477 -15.00 23.19 5.90
N GLU A 478 -15.11 24.44 6.34
CA GLU A 478 -15.31 25.58 5.45
C GLU A 478 -14.10 25.82 4.55
N LYS A 479 -12.91 25.66 5.12
CA LYS A 479 -11.65 25.87 4.42
C LYS A 479 -11.40 24.91 3.28
N TYR A 480 -11.86 23.66 3.41
CA TYR A 480 -11.71 22.60 2.40
C TYR A 480 -13.05 22.10 1.91
N ALA A 481 -14.08 22.98 1.93
CA ALA A 481 -15.45 22.61 1.58
C ALA A 481 -15.58 22.02 0.16
N THR A 482 -14.84 22.54 -0.80
CA THR A 482 -14.85 22.06 -2.18
C THR A 482 -14.29 20.63 -2.26
N GLU A 483 -13.11 20.41 -1.74
CA GLU A 483 -12.45 19.08 -1.77
C GLU A 483 -13.24 18.04 -0.99
N LEU A 484 -13.80 18.42 0.15
CA LEU A 484 -14.63 17.54 0.97
C LEU A 484 -15.96 17.18 0.27
N ALA A 485 -16.59 18.15 -0.44
CA ALA A 485 -17.78 17.87 -1.23
C ALA A 485 -17.48 16.94 -2.43
N GLU A 486 -16.35 17.12 -3.11
CA GLU A 486 -15.89 16.22 -4.18
C GLU A 486 -15.70 14.79 -3.64
N ILE A 487 -15.04 14.65 -2.49
CA ILE A 487 -14.81 13.35 -1.84
C ILE A 487 -16.13 12.69 -1.44
N ALA A 488 -17.04 13.45 -0.83
CA ALA A 488 -18.37 12.97 -0.45
C ALA A 488 -19.15 12.46 -1.67
N GLU A 489 -19.11 13.20 -2.78
CA GLU A 489 -19.84 12.84 -4.00
C GLU A 489 -19.22 11.61 -4.70
N LEU A 490 -17.90 11.50 -4.73
CA LEU A 490 -17.21 10.30 -5.23
C LEU A 490 -17.57 9.05 -4.42
N ARG A 491 -17.77 9.18 -3.11
CA ARG A 491 -18.25 8.09 -2.25
C ARG A 491 -19.69 7.70 -2.57
N GLN A 492 -20.57 8.67 -2.82
CA GLN A 492 -21.96 8.41 -3.22
C GLN A 492 -22.04 7.69 -4.59
N LEU A 493 -21.05 7.87 -5.43
CA LEU A 493 -20.90 7.19 -6.72
C LEU A 493 -20.18 5.82 -6.60
N ASP A 494 -19.86 5.33 -5.40
CA ASP A 494 -19.07 4.11 -5.13
C ASP A 494 -17.69 4.12 -5.82
N ARG A 495 -17.09 5.32 -6.05
CA ARG A 495 -15.78 5.48 -6.69
C ARG A 495 -14.65 5.51 -5.68
N LEU A 496 -14.52 4.47 -4.87
CA LEU A 496 -13.60 4.44 -3.73
C LEU A 496 -12.13 4.64 -4.10
N GLY A 497 -11.68 4.17 -5.28
CA GLY A 497 -10.33 4.43 -5.79
C GLY A 497 -10.07 5.92 -5.99
N ALA A 498 -10.96 6.62 -6.70
CA ALA A 498 -10.88 8.06 -6.93
C ALA A 498 -11.03 8.85 -5.61
N THR A 499 -11.93 8.43 -4.73
CA THR A 499 -12.11 8.98 -3.38
C THR A 499 -10.78 8.99 -2.61
N LYS A 500 -10.11 7.84 -2.55
CA LYS A 500 -8.83 7.69 -1.84
C LYS A 500 -7.71 8.52 -2.46
N GLN A 501 -7.64 8.56 -3.78
CA GLN A 501 -6.66 9.41 -4.48
C GLN A 501 -6.91 10.90 -4.21
N ARG A 502 -8.16 11.36 -4.23
CA ARG A 502 -8.53 12.74 -3.94
C ARG A 502 -8.17 13.10 -2.49
N TRP A 503 -8.50 12.21 -1.55
CA TRP A 503 -8.16 12.36 -0.14
C TRP A 503 -6.66 12.49 0.10
N ARG A 504 -5.86 11.59 -0.48
CA ARG A 504 -4.40 11.65 -0.37
C ARG A 504 -3.80 12.90 -0.98
N SER A 505 -4.26 13.27 -2.19
CA SER A 505 -3.80 14.50 -2.87
C SER A 505 -4.11 15.77 -2.06
N LEU A 506 -5.21 15.79 -1.31
CA LEU A 506 -5.51 16.87 -0.37
C LEU A 506 -4.51 16.85 0.78
N LEU A 507 -4.35 15.72 1.47
CA LEU A 507 -3.57 15.65 2.70
C LEU A 507 -2.07 15.84 2.48
N GLU A 508 -1.49 15.28 1.42
CA GLU A 508 -0.04 15.34 1.14
C GLU A 508 0.50 16.77 1.00
N LYS A 509 -0.37 17.73 0.69
CA LYS A 509 -0.02 19.15 0.55
C LYS A 509 -0.13 19.94 1.87
N LEU A 510 -0.58 19.31 2.95
CA LEU A 510 -0.95 19.98 4.20
C LEU A 510 0.04 19.64 5.33
N PRO A 511 0.25 20.58 6.26
CA PRO A 511 0.98 20.29 7.49
C PRO A 511 0.24 19.28 8.36
N GLN A 512 0.98 18.58 9.21
CA GLN A 512 0.48 17.48 10.05
C GLN A 512 -0.78 17.85 10.85
N GLU A 513 -0.82 19.04 11.46
CA GLU A 513 -1.98 19.50 12.26
C GLU A 513 -3.29 19.47 11.47
N LYS A 514 -3.24 19.90 10.20
CA LYS A 514 -4.41 19.89 9.31
C LYS A 514 -4.75 18.49 8.82
N GLN A 515 -3.73 17.64 8.59
CA GLN A 515 -3.93 16.24 8.29
C GLN A 515 -4.66 15.53 9.44
N LEU A 516 -4.29 15.81 10.70
CA LEU A 516 -4.94 15.28 11.89
C LEU A 516 -6.40 15.75 12.00
N ALA A 517 -6.65 17.05 11.85
CA ALA A 517 -7.99 17.63 11.93
C ALA A 517 -8.93 17.08 10.83
N LEU A 518 -8.43 16.94 9.59
CA LEU A 518 -9.20 16.32 8.50
C LEU A 518 -9.43 14.82 8.73
N SER A 519 -8.46 14.10 9.30
CA SER A 519 -8.63 12.69 9.65
C SER A 519 -9.72 12.49 10.72
N GLN A 520 -9.77 13.40 11.70
CA GLN A 520 -10.85 13.43 12.68
C GLN A 520 -12.20 13.70 12.02
N TYR A 521 -12.27 14.73 11.17
CA TYR A 521 -13.49 15.03 10.40
C TYR A 521 -13.97 13.82 9.59
N ALA A 522 -13.08 13.10 8.92
CA ALA A 522 -13.43 11.90 8.17
C ALA A 522 -14.05 10.82 9.08
N ASN A 523 -13.50 10.59 10.27
CA ASN A 523 -14.06 9.64 11.25
C ASN A 523 -15.45 10.10 11.72
N GLU A 524 -15.67 11.40 11.97
CA GLU A 524 -16.95 12.00 12.34
C GLU A 524 -18.01 11.84 11.24
N GLN A 525 -17.59 11.86 9.96
CA GLN A 525 -18.45 11.61 8.80
C GLN A 525 -18.66 10.11 8.50
N ASN A 526 -18.18 9.20 9.35
CA ASN A 526 -18.16 7.75 9.12
C ASN A 526 -17.35 7.33 7.87
N TRP A 527 -16.36 8.12 7.46
CA TRP A 527 -15.39 7.78 6.42
C TRP A 527 -14.16 7.16 7.08
N PHE A 528 -14.39 6.07 7.81
CA PHE A 528 -13.40 5.50 8.72
C PHE A 528 -12.10 5.11 8.04
N GLU A 529 -12.19 4.53 6.83
CA GLU A 529 -11.01 4.16 6.05
C GLU A 529 -10.18 5.39 5.64
N LEU A 530 -10.82 6.55 5.39
CA LEU A 530 -10.13 7.81 5.08
C LEU A 530 -9.51 8.42 6.33
N GLY A 531 -10.21 8.39 7.46
CA GLY A 531 -9.68 8.87 8.74
C GLY A 531 -8.42 8.10 9.14
N VAL A 532 -8.46 6.77 9.02
CA VAL A 532 -7.29 5.91 9.27
C VAL A 532 -6.17 6.16 8.26
N ASP A 533 -6.47 6.25 6.95
CA ASP A 533 -5.47 6.55 5.91
C ASP A 533 -4.80 7.91 6.17
N GLY A 534 -5.57 8.93 6.56
CA GLY A 534 -5.06 10.26 6.92
C GLY A 534 -4.13 10.22 8.13
N SER A 535 -4.46 9.44 9.15
CA SER A 535 -3.58 9.24 10.32
C SER A 535 -2.24 8.58 9.95
N ILE A 536 -2.25 7.71 8.94
CA ILE A 536 -1.03 7.07 8.43
C ILE A 536 -0.19 8.08 7.63
N ILE A 537 -0.82 8.87 6.75
CA ILE A 537 -0.14 9.95 5.99
C ILE A 537 0.51 10.95 6.94
N ALA A 538 -0.21 11.34 8.00
CA ALA A 538 0.28 12.23 9.04
C ALA A 538 1.37 11.61 9.94
N LYS A 539 1.68 10.32 9.79
CA LYS A 539 2.54 9.55 10.71
C LYS A 539 2.10 9.69 12.17
N ALA A 540 0.81 9.79 12.38
CA ALA A 540 0.17 10.07 13.67
C ALA A 540 0.08 8.80 14.54
N TRP A 541 1.24 8.19 14.82
CA TRP A 541 1.28 6.88 15.46
C TRP A 541 0.75 6.88 16.90
N ASP A 542 0.81 8.00 17.60
CA ASP A 542 0.40 8.14 18.99
C ASP A 542 -1.06 8.61 19.14
N TYR A 543 -1.70 9.06 18.05
CA TYR A 543 -3.11 9.45 18.00
C TYR A 543 -4.00 8.22 17.80
N ILE A 544 -4.13 7.43 18.88
CA ILE A 544 -4.79 6.12 18.82
C ILE A 544 -6.27 6.24 18.46
N ASP A 545 -6.97 7.27 18.94
CA ASP A 545 -8.36 7.56 18.64
C ASP A 545 -8.62 7.78 17.13
N LEU A 546 -7.70 8.42 16.40
CA LEU A 546 -7.79 8.54 14.94
C LEU A 546 -7.55 7.22 14.24
N ARG A 547 -6.63 6.42 14.76
CA ARG A 547 -6.20 5.17 14.14
C ARG A 547 -7.16 4.00 14.40
N LEU A 548 -7.87 4.07 15.51
CA LEU A 548 -8.85 3.08 15.95
C LEU A 548 -10.22 3.73 16.18
N PRO A 549 -10.87 4.26 15.13
CA PRO A 549 -12.20 4.85 15.28
C PRO A 549 -13.20 3.78 15.74
N ASN A 550 -14.26 4.21 16.45
CA ASN A 550 -15.37 3.34 16.85
C ASN A 550 -16.27 2.98 15.66
N ALA A 551 -15.64 2.38 14.63
CA ALA A 551 -16.23 2.13 13.33
C ALA A 551 -17.25 0.99 13.38
N TYR A 552 -18.41 1.18 12.72
CA TYR A 552 -19.46 0.16 12.60
C TYR A 552 -19.90 -0.46 13.93
N SER A 553 -19.73 0.25 15.03
CA SER A 553 -19.96 -0.22 16.40
C SER A 553 -21.32 -0.93 16.57
N GLN A 554 -22.40 -0.34 16.03
CA GLN A 554 -23.74 -0.93 16.08
C GLN A 554 -23.84 -2.26 15.33
N TYR A 555 -23.08 -2.47 14.25
CA TYR A 555 -23.09 -3.72 13.51
C TYR A 555 -22.41 -4.85 14.30
N PHE A 556 -21.37 -4.53 15.06
CA PHE A 556 -20.78 -5.48 16.01
C PHE A 556 -21.72 -5.81 17.14
N ASP A 557 -22.47 -4.84 17.69
CA ASP A 557 -23.48 -5.08 18.71
C ASP A 557 -24.58 -6.03 18.20
N ILE A 558 -25.08 -5.79 16.98
CA ILE A 558 -26.05 -6.67 16.32
C ILE A 558 -25.46 -8.08 16.10
N ALA A 559 -24.27 -8.17 15.56
CA ALA A 559 -23.63 -9.44 15.22
C ALA A 559 -23.34 -10.30 16.46
N LEU A 560 -22.92 -9.66 17.56
CA LEU A 560 -22.61 -10.35 18.81
C LEU A 560 -23.86 -10.65 19.67
N SER A 561 -24.98 -9.92 19.48
CA SER A 561 -26.24 -10.20 20.17
C SER A 561 -27.06 -11.30 19.50
N ASN A 562 -26.96 -11.45 18.16
CA ASN A 562 -27.86 -12.26 17.35
C ASN A 562 -27.46 -13.75 17.17
N VAL A 563 -26.52 -14.27 17.97
CA VAL A 563 -25.97 -15.63 17.77
C VAL A 563 -26.99 -16.76 18.04
N ASN A 564 -28.29 -16.47 18.31
CA ASN A 564 -29.36 -17.49 18.43
C ASN A 564 -30.70 -17.00 17.87
N LEU A 565 -30.77 -16.69 16.56
CA LEU A 565 -32.08 -16.47 15.90
C LEU A 565 -32.93 -17.74 15.75
N SER A 566 -32.41 -18.92 16.10
CA SER A 566 -33.11 -20.22 15.93
C SER A 566 -33.30 -21.04 17.21
N ALA A 567 -32.84 -20.55 18.39
CA ALA A 567 -33.04 -21.29 19.63
C ALA A 567 -34.44 -21.00 20.24
N THR A 568 -35.29 -21.97 20.24
CA THR A 568 -36.65 -21.91 20.82
C THR A 568 -36.69 -22.05 22.36
N GLU A 569 -35.53 -22.19 23.02
CA GLU A 569 -35.41 -22.26 24.47
C GLU A 569 -34.30 -21.33 24.99
N PRO A 570 -34.52 -20.56 26.08
CA PRO A 570 -33.49 -19.81 26.72
C PRO A 570 -32.59 -20.74 27.55
N GLN A 571 -31.69 -21.46 26.91
CA GLN A 571 -30.58 -22.09 27.62
C GLN A 571 -29.67 -21.01 28.16
N ALA A 572 -29.23 -21.18 29.42
CA ALA A 572 -28.25 -20.31 30.05
C ALA A 572 -27.07 -20.04 29.07
N ILE A 573 -27.00 -18.83 28.61
CA ILE A 573 -25.94 -18.38 27.65
C ILE A 573 -24.66 -18.48 28.44
N VAL A 574 -23.92 -19.57 28.27
CA VAL A 574 -22.52 -19.63 28.64
C VAL A 574 -21.86 -18.56 27.78
N ASP A 575 -21.23 -17.58 28.42
CA ASP A 575 -20.63 -16.39 27.81
C ASP A 575 -19.36 -16.79 27.02
N ASN A 576 -19.57 -17.54 25.95
CA ASN A 576 -18.52 -18.13 25.12
C ASN A 576 -18.29 -17.32 23.83
N ARG A 577 -18.69 -16.05 23.84
CA ARG A 577 -18.53 -15.14 22.70
C ARG A 577 -17.25 -14.34 22.83
N VAL A 578 -16.65 -14.02 21.69
CA VAL A 578 -15.56 -13.03 21.66
C VAL A 578 -16.07 -11.65 22.08
N THR A 579 -15.22 -10.85 22.70
CA THR A 579 -15.57 -9.46 23.05
C THR A 579 -15.69 -8.58 21.79
N LYS A 580 -16.50 -7.54 21.88
CA LYS A 580 -16.68 -6.54 20.82
C LYS A 580 -15.34 -5.89 20.44
N THR A 581 -14.55 -5.49 21.42
CA THR A 581 -13.26 -4.84 21.25
C THR A 581 -12.26 -5.74 20.52
N PHE A 582 -12.25 -7.03 20.83
CA PHE A 582 -11.42 -8.01 20.11
C PHE A 582 -11.88 -8.19 18.64
N ALA A 583 -13.19 -8.32 18.39
CA ALA A 583 -13.69 -8.40 17.02
C ALA A 583 -13.40 -7.14 16.21
N MET A 584 -13.51 -5.95 16.81
CA MET A 584 -13.11 -4.68 16.20
C MET A 584 -11.60 -4.62 15.94
N ALA A 585 -10.76 -5.15 16.83
CA ALA A 585 -9.32 -5.22 16.65
C ALA A 585 -8.93 -6.09 15.44
N ILE A 586 -9.60 -7.23 15.27
CA ILE A 586 -9.46 -8.09 14.07
C ILE A 586 -9.83 -7.30 12.82
N ALA A 587 -11.01 -6.70 12.73
CA ALA A 587 -11.45 -5.95 11.55
C ALA A 587 -10.50 -4.77 11.22
N ARG A 588 -10.03 -4.07 12.24
CA ARG A 588 -9.03 -3.00 12.10
C ARG A 588 -7.71 -3.51 11.50
N GLN A 589 -7.23 -4.64 11.98
CA GLN A 589 -6.00 -5.27 11.49
C GLN A 589 -6.15 -5.77 10.04
N GLU A 590 -7.31 -6.30 9.68
CA GLU A 590 -7.58 -6.90 8.38
C GLU A 590 -7.70 -5.88 7.24
N SER A 591 -8.46 -4.81 7.45
CA SER A 591 -8.83 -3.91 6.35
C SER A 591 -8.52 -2.44 6.58
N ALA A 592 -8.09 -2.04 7.79
CA ALA A 592 -8.07 -0.64 8.20
C ALA A 592 -9.41 0.07 7.93
N TRP A 593 -10.51 -0.65 8.12
CA TRP A 593 -11.90 -0.22 7.93
C TRP A 593 -12.31 0.01 6.48
N ASN A 594 -11.54 -0.47 5.50
CA ASN A 594 -11.94 -0.41 4.10
C ASN A 594 -12.95 -1.54 3.77
N PRO A 595 -14.24 -1.23 3.52
CA PRO A 595 -15.25 -2.25 3.24
C PRO A 595 -15.04 -2.96 1.90
N MET A 596 -14.31 -2.34 0.98
CA MET A 596 -14.01 -2.90 -0.36
C MET A 596 -12.62 -3.51 -0.44
N ALA A 597 -11.97 -3.77 0.69
CA ALA A 597 -10.66 -4.43 0.70
C ALA A 597 -10.75 -5.83 0.10
N GLN A 598 -9.80 -6.14 -0.78
CA GLN A 598 -9.62 -7.46 -1.37
C GLN A 598 -8.14 -7.81 -1.40
N SER A 599 -7.79 -8.97 -0.87
CA SER A 599 -6.42 -9.47 -0.88
C SER A 599 -6.10 -10.25 -2.17
N SER A 600 -4.83 -10.50 -2.42
CA SER A 600 -4.37 -11.39 -3.51
C SER A 600 -4.89 -12.83 -3.37
N ALA A 601 -5.20 -13.26 -2.15
CA ALA A 601 -5.80 -14.56 -1.86
C ALA A 601 -7.34 -14.55 -1.96
N ASN A 602 -7.95 -13.46 -2.44
CA ASN A 602 -9.39 -13.28 -2.57
C ASN A 602 -10.16 -13.17 -1.23
N ALA A 603 -9.49 -12.79 -0.14
CA ALA A 603 -10.17 -12.41 1.10
C ALA A 603 -10.82 -11.02 0.91
N ARG A 604 -12.03 -10.80 1.46
CA ARG A 604 -12.87 -9.64 1.13
C ARG A 604 -13.48 -8.94 2.35
N GLY A 605 -13.64 -7.64 2.22
CA GLY A 605 -14.39 -6.78 3.12
C GLY A 605 -13.66 -6.44 4.42
N LEU A 606 -14.42 -5.93 5.39
CA LEU A 606 -13.89 -5.39 6.65
C LEU A 606 -13.06 -6.39 7.45
N MET A 607 -13.51 -7.64 7.53
CA MET A 607 -12.85 -8.71 8.28
C MET A 607 -12.10 -9.71 7.38
N GLN A 608 -11.89 -9.37 6.10
CA GLN A 608 -11.10 -10.14 5.12
C GLN A 608 -11.44 -11.64 5.10
N LEU A 609 -12.72 -11.97 4.95
CA LEU A 609 -13.16 -13.35 4.84
C LEU A 609 -12.89 -13.92 3.44
N LEU A 610 -12.31 -15.11 3.40
CA LEU A 610 -12.31 -15.93 2.19
C LEU A 610 -13.73 -16.37 1.86
N PRO A 611 -14.17 -16.35 0.58
CA PRO A 611 -15.50 -16.82 0.20
C PRO A 611 -15.84 -18.23 0.70
N SER A 612 -14.88 -19.16 0.68
CA SER A 612 -15.03 -20.51 1.20
C SER A 612 -15.23 -20.57 2.72
N THR A 613 -14.52 -19.70 3.46
CA THR A 613 -14.71 -19.58 4.91
C THR A 613 -16.09 -19.01 5.23
N ALA A 614 -16.48 -17.94 4.54
CA ALA A 614 -17.78 -17.30 4.71
C ALA A 614 -18.94 -18.28 4.42
N GLN A 615 -18.86 -19.06 3.33
CA GLN A 615 -19.84 -20.07 2.97
C GLN A 615 -19.97 -21.13 4.08
N LYS A 616 -18.84 -21.69 4.53
CA LYS A 616 -18.84 -22.71 5.58
C LYS A 616 -19.39 -22.18 6.90
N THR A 617 -19.00 -20.98 7.32
CA THR A 617 -19.51 -20.35 8.55
C THR A 617 -21.00 -20.05 8.43
N ALA A 618 -21.46 -19.56 7.26
CA ALA A 618 -22.87 -19.32 7.00
C ALA A 618 -23.72 -20.61 7.15
N GLU A 619 -23.24 -21.71 6.57
CA GLU A 619 -23.88 -23.04 6.70
C GLU A 619 -23.91 -23.53 8.15
N ASN A 620 -22.77 -23.47 8.85
CA ASN A 620 -22.65 -23.92 10.24
C ASN A 620 -23.54 -23.13 11.19
N GLN A 621 -23.67 -21.82 10.97
CA GLN A 621 -24.37 -20.90 11.86
C GLN A 621 -25.76 -20.49 11.33
N GLN A 622 -26.20 -21.07 10.21
CA GLN A 622 -27.49 -20.77 9.55
C GLN A 622 -27.67 -19.28 9.25
N LEU A 623 -26.59 -18.62 8.80
CA LEU A 623 -26.57 -17.20 8.47
C LEU A 623 -26.77 -16.98 6.96
N PRO A 624 -27.38 -15.85 6.55
CA PRO A 624 -27.57 -15.55 5.13
C PRO A 624 -26.22 -15.25 4.45
N TYR A 625 -25.99 -15.89 3.30
CA TYR A 625 -24.86 -15.62 2.43
C TYR A 625 -25.25 -15.90 0.98
N ASN A 626 -25.27 -14.85 0.14
CA ASN A 626 -25.71 -14.93 -1.26
C ASN A 626 -24.54 -14.82 -2.25
N GLY A 627 -23.32 -15.09 -1.80
CA GLY A 627 -22.12 -15.10 -2.63
C GLY A 627 -21.13 -13.98 -2.31
N GLU A 628 -20.05 -13.97 -3.05
CA GLU A 628 -18.85 -13.20 -2.75
C GLU A 628 -19.05 -11.68 -2.62
N LEU A 629 -20.02 -11.11 -3.34
CA LEU A 629 -20.31 -9.67 -3.27
C LEU A 629 -20.95 -9.25 -1.93
N ASP A 630 -21.58 -10.19 -1.21
CA ASP A 630 -22.09 -9.91 0.12
C ASP A 630 -20.99 -9.57 1.13
N LEU A 631 -19.77 -10.02 0.87
CA LEU A 631 -18.62 -9.74 1.74
C LEU A 631 -18.14 -8.28 1.67
N PHE A 632 -18.56 -7.52 0.68
CA PHE A 632 -18.30 -6.06 0.63
C PHE A 632 -19.36 -5.23 1.36
N LYS A 633 -20.44 -5.86 1.84
CA LYS A 633 -21.46 -5.21 2.66
C LYS A 633 -21.04 -5.26 4.13
N PRO A 634 -20.83 -4.11 4.79
CA PRO A 634 -20.29 -4.06 6.15
C PRO A 634 -21.01 -4.95 7.16
N LEU A 635 -22.34 -4.90 7.23
CA LEU A 635 -23.12 -5.71 8.17
C LEU A 635 -22.95 -7.21 7.92
N ASN A 636 -23.04 -7.65 6.65
CA ASN A 636 -22.92 -9.08 6.31
C ASN A 636 -21.51 -9.60 6.61
N ASN A 637 -20.49 -8.80 6.30
CA ASN A 637 -19.09 -9.15 6.56
C ASN A 637 -18.81 -9.26 8.06
N ILE A 638 -19.29 -8.30 8.86
CA ILE A 638 -19.14 -8.32 10.33
C ILE A 638 -19.90 -9.49 10.93
N LEU A 639 -21.12 -9.76 10.46
CA LEU A 639 -21.93 -10.88 10.96
C LEU A 639 -21.22 -12.24 10.75
N LEU A 640 -20.74 -12.49 9.54
CA LEU A 640 -20.02 -13.73 9.21
C LEU A 640 -18.65 -13.79 9.89
N GLY A 641 -17.93 -12.66 9.97
CA GLY A 641 -16.61 -12.59 10.60
C GLY A 641 -16.66 -12.84 12.11
N THR A 642 -17.65 -12.25 12.80
CA THR A 642 -17.85 -12.49 14.24
C THR A 642 -18.32 -13.92 14.51
N ALA A 643 -19.17 -14.48 13.65
CA ALA A 643 -19.58 -15.88 13.74
C ALA A 643 -18.37 -16.82 13.59
N HIS A 644 -17.47 -16.57 12.64
CA HIS A 644 -16.23 -17.32 12.50
C HIS A 644 -15.31 -17.17 13.72
N LEU A 645 -15.18 -15.97 14.29
CA LEU A 645 -14.43 -15.77 15.53
C LEU A 645 -15.01 -16.59 16.69
N ASN A 646 -16.35 -16.70 16.80
CA ASN A 646 -16.99 -17.54 17.83
C ASN A 646 -16.74 -19.04 17.58
N GLU A 647 -16.70 -19.52 16.33
CA GLU A 647 -16.26 -20.89 16.01
C GLU A 647 -14.83 -21.15 16.50
N LEU A 648 -13.93 -20.18 16.28
CA LEU A 648 -12.55 -20.28 16.76
C LEU A 648 -12.45 -20.19 18.29
N ASN A 649 -13.30 -19.38 18.95
CA ASN A 649 -13.37 -19.31 20.40
C ASN A 649 -13.89 -20.61 21.02
N ALA A 650 -14.83 -21.28 20.38
CA ALA A 650 -15.28 -22.60 20.80
C ALA A 650 -14.12 -23.63 20.75
N LYS A 651 -13.20 -23.49 19.79
CA LYS A 651 -12.01 -24.34 19.67
C LYS A 651 -10.90 -23.96 20.65
N TYR A 652 -10.70 -22.67 20.90
CA TYR A 652 -9.65 -22.11 21.77
C TYR A 652 -10.27 -21.19 22.84
N PRO A 653 -10.99 -21.75 23.84
CA PRO A 653 -11.80 -20.96 24.75
C PRO A 653 -10.99 -19.86 25.46
N ASN A 654 -11.48 -18.62 25.34
CA ASN A 654 -10.92 -17.42 26.00
C ASN A 654 -9.42 -17.17 25.74
N ASN A 655 -8.88 -17.66 24.61
CA ASN A 655 -7.49 -17.47 24.24
C ASN A 655 -7.37 -16.68 22.92
N ARG A 656 -7.32 -15.35 23.02
CA ARG A 656 -7.22 -14.43 21.87
C ARG A 656 -5.98 -14.67 21.04
N ILE A 657 -4.87 -15.15 21.62
CA ILE A 657 -3.61 -15.47 20.95
C ILE A 657 -3.84 -16.58 19.92
N LEU A 658 -4.46 -17.68 20.34
CA LEU A 658 -4.73 -18.81 19.48
C LEU A 658 -5.84 -18.52 18.47
N ILE A 659 -6.87 -17.75 18.87
CA ILE A 659 -7.96 -17.30 17.97
C ILE A 659 -7.39 -16.42 16.86
N ALA A 660 -6.61 -15.38 17.20
CA ALA A 660 -5.99 -14.48 16.22
C ALA A 660 -5.01 -15.22 15.31
N SER A 661 -4.20 -16.13 15.88
CA SER A 661 -3.30 -16.98 15.09
C SER A 661 -4.06 -17.86 14.10
N ALA A 662 -5.19 -18.46 14.53
CA ALA A 662 -6.00 -19.33 13.70
C ALA A 662 -6.79 -18.55 12.64
N TYR A 663 -7.26 -17.36 12.96
CA TYR A 663 -7.93 -16.48 12.01
C TYR A 663 -7.01 -16.12 10.83
N ASN A 664 -5.77 -15.70 11.11
CA ASN A 664 -4.81 -15.30 10.08
C ASN A 664 -4.16 -16.49 9.36
N ALA A 665 -3.68 -17.52 10.10
CA ALA A 665 -2.90 -18.62 9.53
C ALA A 665 -3.66 -19.92 9.33
N GLY A 666 -4.86 -20.04 9.89
CA GLY A 666 -5.65 -21.25 9.90
C GLY A 666 -5.35 -22.17 11.10
N ALA A 667 -6.40 -22.75 11.66
CA ALA A 667 -6.33 -23.60 12.88
C ALA A 667 -5.37 -24.80 12.75
N SER A 668 -5.26 -25.41 11.57
CA SER A 668 -4.35 -26.55 11.35
C SER A 668 -2.87 -26.20 11.58
N ARG A 669 -2.46 -24.96 11.27
CA ARG A 669 -1.09 -24.49 11.54
C ARG A 669 -0.89 -24.23 13.04
N VAL A 670 -1.87 -23.65 13.69
CA VAL A 670 -1.84 -23.41 15.14
C VAL A 670 -1.66 -24.71 15.91
N GLU A 671 -2.37 -25.78 15.54
CA GLU A 671 -2.21 -27.09 16.13
C GLU A 671 -0.77 -27.65 15.99
N LYS A 672 -0.16 -27.45 14.81
CA LYS A 672 1.24 -27.84 14.60
C LYS A 672 2.20 -27.03 15.47
N TRP A 673 1.93 -25.74 15.66
CA TRP A 673 2.76 -24.89 16.51
C TRP A 673 2.63 -25.26 17.99
N LEU A 674 1.43 -25.58 18.45
CA LEU A 674 1.17 -26.08 19.81
C LEU A 674 1.85 -27.44 20.05
N ALA A 675 1.74 -28.37 19.09
CA ALA A 675 2.43 -29.65 19.17
C ALA A 675 3.95 -29.50 19.26
N ARG A 676 4.52 -28.56 18.47
CA ARG A 676 5.95 -28.25 18.54
C ARG A 676 6.36 -27.60 19.87
N ALA A 677 5.52 -26.72 20.41
CA ALA A 677 5.78 -26.06 21.71
C ALA A 677 5.64 -27.04 22.88
N ASN A 678 4.78 -28.06 22.74
CA ASN A 678 4.62 -29.18 23.66
C ASN A 678 4.40 -28.78 25.13
N GLY A 679 3.60 -27.72 25.35
CA GLY A 679 3.30 -27.25 26.71
C GLY A 679 4.50 -26.69 27.51
N LYS A 680 5.56 -26.23 26.81
CA LYS A 680 6.79 -25.76 27.47
C LYS A 680 7.00 -24.26 27.40
N LEU A 681 6.28 -23.57 26.50
CA LEU A 681 6.49 -22.15 26.24
C LEU A 681 5.56 -21.27 27.05
N ALA A 682 6.11 -20.26 27.71
CA ALA A 682 5.32 -19.17 28.25
C ALA A 682 4.65 -18.37 27.11
N MET A 683 3.64 -17.57 27.42
CA MET A 683 2.89 -16.78 26.45
C MET A 683 3.78 -15.94 25.50
N ASP A 684 4.72 -15.19 26.06
CA ASP A 684 5.66 -14.34 25.30
C ASP A 684 6.61 -15.17 24.44
N GLU A 685 7.04 -16.33 24.92
CA GLU A 685 7.89 -17.27 24.18
C GLU A 685 7.12 -17.89 23.01
N PHE A 686 5.88 -18.29 23.23
CA PHE A 686 5.02 -18.84 22.17
C PHE A 686 4.78 -17.80 21.06
N ILE A 687 4.35 -16.57 21.41
CA ILE A 687 4.10 -15.50 20.43
C ILE A 687 5.37 -15.18 19.64
N ALA A 688 6.52 -15.01 20.31
CA ALA A 688 7.79 -14.72 19.64
C ALA A 688 8.25 -15.85 18.71
N SER A 689 7.88 -17.11 19.02
CA SER A 689 8.27 -18.29 18.25
C SER A 689 7.30 -18.66 17.12
N ILE A 690 6.20 -17.93 16.91
CA ILE A 690 5.32 -18.13 15.76
C ILE A 690 6.15 -18.02 14.47
N PRO A 691 6.21 -19.08 13.63
CA PRO A 691 7.15 -19.12 12.50
C PRO A 691 6.85 -18.06 11.43
N PHE A 692 5.56 -17.77 11.19
CA PHE A 692 5.13 -16.84 10.16
C PHE A 692 5.26 -15.41 10.65
N PHE A 693 6.10 -14.63 9.95
CA PHE A 693 6.35 -13.23 10.28
C PHE A 693 5.06 -12.42 10.34
N GLU A 694 4.18 -12.60 9.33
CA GLU A 694 2.89 -11.93 9.25
C GLU A 694 2.00 -12.29 10.45
N THR A 695 1.81 -13.58 10.74
CA THR A 695 0.94 -14.03 11.83
C THR A 695 1.45 -13.58 13.19
N ARG A 696 2.77 -13.60 13.41
CA ARG A 696 3.37 -13.12 14.65
C ARG A 696 3.06 -11.65 14.88
N GLY A 697 3.27 -10.79 13.88
CA GLY A 697 2.93 -9.37 13.94
C GLY A 697 1.42 -9.13 14.06
N TYR A 698 0.63 -9.94 13.39
CA TYR A 698 -0.83 -9.92 13.46
C TYR A 698 -1.34 -10.12 14.89
N VAL A 699 -0.89 -11.17 15.56
CA VAL A 699 -1.26 -11.46 16.95
C VAL A 699 -0.88 -10.32 17.88
N GLN A 700 0.35 -9.81 17.76
CA GLN A 700 0.83 -8.68 18.56
C GLN A 700 -0.04 -7.43 18.36
N ASN A 701 -0.37 -7.10 17.11
CA ASN A 701 -1.20 -5.95 16.78
C ASN A 701 -2.64 -6.11 17.30
N VAL A 702 -3.25 -7.27 17.07
CA VAL A 702 -4.65 -7.52 17.49
C VAL A 702 -4.80 -7.41 19.01
N LEU A 703 -3.89 -8.00 19.79
CA LEU A 703 -3.91 -7.89 21.25
C LEU A 703 -3.73 -6.44 21.72
N THR A 704 -2.85 -5.71 21.03
CA THR A 704 -2.62 -4.29 21.32
C THR A 704 -3.84 -3.44 20.97
N TYR A 705 -4.45 -3.68 19.81
CA TYR A 705 -5.65 -2.94 19.36
C TYR A 705 -6.87 -3.24 20.23
N ASP A 706 -7.02 -4.49 20.67
CA ASP A 706 -8.09 -4.86 21.61
C ASP A 706 -7.96 -4.06 22.91
N PHE A 707 -6.78 -4.02 23.52
CA PHE A 707 -6.53 -3.20 24.70
C PHE A 707 -6.81 -1.70 24.44
N TYR A 708 -6.42 -1.18 23.27
CA TYR A 708 -6.68 0.21 22.93
C TYR A 708 -8.17 0.49 22.74
N TYR A 709 -8.93 -0.42 22.13
CA TYR A 709 -10.39 -0.28 22.04
C TYR A 709 -11.07 -0.34 23.40
N GLN A 710 -10.66 -1.21 24.31
CA GLN A 710 -11.14 -1.23 25.68
C GLN A 710 -10.95 0.14 26.36
N ASN A 711 -9.77 0.74 26.21
CA ASN A 711 -9.45 2.06 26.75
C ASN A 711 -10.31 3.16 26.11
N LEU A 712 -10.44 3.19 24.78
CA LEU A 712 -11.24 4.17 24.03
C LEU A 712 -12.74 4.05 24.33
N GLN A 713 -13.23 2.85 24.64
CA GLN A 713 -14.62 2.61 25.01
C GLN A 713 -14.88 2.79 26.52
N ASN A 714 -13.86 3.20 27.28
CA ASN A 714 -13.93 3.44 28.74
C ASN A 714 -14.44 2.21 29.50
N GLU A 715 -13.97 1.01 29.14
CA GLU A 715 -14.31 -0.18 29.90
C GLU A 715 -13.81 -0.06 31.35
N GLU A 716 -14.65 -0.47 32.31
CA GLU A 716 -14.33 -0.35 33.75
C GLU A 716 -13.09 -1.17 34.14
N LYS A 717 -12.84 -2.28 33.47
CA LYS A 717 -11.71 -3.17 33.70
C LYS A 717 -10.92 -3.39 32.41
N LEU A 718 -9.82 -2.69 32.28
CA LEU A 718 -8.89 -2.90 31.17
C LEU A 718 -8.12 -4.19 31.37
N GLN A 719 -8.16 -5.07 30.36
CA GLN A 719 -7.49 -6.36 30.38
C GLN A 719 -6.43 -6.42 29.30
N THR A 720 -5.15 -6.43 29.68
CA THR A 720 -4.05 -6.63 28.74
C THR A 720 -4.02 -8.07 28.22
N PHE A 721 -3.96 -9.03 29.15
CA PHE A 721 -4.03 -10.47 28.87
C PHE A 721 -4.97 -11.14 29.89
N SER A 722 -5.69 -12.18 29.46
CA SER A 722 -6.46 -12.98 30.40
C SER A 722 -5.54 -13.87 31.23
N LYS A 723 -6.07 -14.38 32.34
CA LYS A 723 -5.30 -15.35 33.16
C LYS A 723 -5.02 -16.62 32.36
N GLU A 724 -5.99 -17.06 31.56
CA GLU A 724 -5.88 -18.23 30.69
C GLU A 724 -4.80 -18.05 29.62
N GLU A 725 -4.63 -16.82 29.11
CA GLU A 725 -3.59 -16.50 28.13
C GLU A 725 -2.20 -16.44 28.79
N TYR A 726 -2.09 -15.76 29.94
CA TYR A 726 -0.82 -15.42 30.55
C TYR A 726 -0.18 -16.57 31.33
N ASP A 727 -0.99 -17.35 32.08
CA ASP A 727 -0.53 -18.45 32.94
C ASP A 727 -0.41 -19.79 32.18
N ARG A 728 -1.02 -19.87 30.99
CA ARG A 728 -0.94 -21.09 30.17
C ARG A 728 0.48 -21.32 29.67
N LEU A 729 0.90 -22.58 29.73
CA LEU A 729 2.03 -23.08 28.96
C LEU A 729 1.52 -23.62 27.61
N TYR A 730 2.09 -23.11 26.57
CA TYR A 730 1.77 -23.45 25.19
C TYR A 730 2.62 -24.60 24.68
#